data_bdcdc9e354841448891003ef010aa21a
#
_entry.id   bdcdc9e354841448891003ef010aa21a
#
_cell.length_a   1.000
_cell.length_b   1.000
_cell.length_c   1.000
_cell.angle_alpha   90.00
_cell.angle_beta   90.00
_cell.angle_gamma   90.00
#
_symmetry.space_group_name_H-M   'P 1'
#
loop_
_entity.id
_entity.type
_entity.pdbx_description
1 polymer ?
#
loop_
_entity_poly.entity_id
_entity_poly.type
_entity_poly.pdbx_seq_one_letter_code
_entity_poly.pdbx_strand_id
1 'polypeptide(L)'
;MKRRNFIKTTAAGSAFIMTSGAFAFKNGVTQSKKYCYQSERKIPVAYDVDVVVIGGSLAAVAAAVEAKKSGAKVFLTALEPYLGEDVCGTFRLWTNDNSITNTQLGKIIFGNGLPTPMHVKRTLDNALIDNNIDFLYSSYVTDILTSDNGQPAGVVISNRSGRQAVVAKTIIDATPRAMVARMAGAQFGNYTSGKQTFRFTVLGNHLKEAPGLTGKIHDEQVQLKFASTGNTQGSGFSEADIRYNAIEYTIQIDMKDGSWTSFAEAEQVARDLTWDSDQVESADLLFQNPPDKLVGQKRWNNAEVDLEYINLKVFQPRKIENVFVLSGSANLSEEAAESLLQPGKLIRIGQRIGKEAAAIAGTLASSQTVKIKGINRENIVSGDVGEILEGLRPSLNMGEVVAEETTLPVLGTYDVIVMGGGTAGAPAAVGASQQGAKTLVLDYMHGLGGMGTLGMIGKYYHGYRKGYTNIVDLGVKNMDPDNPRQKKSLGEWVFDWKTEYFRKEIRNAGGDIWFGVLGTGAYVENGQVKGVVVATPEGRGVVLAHTVIDSTGSADIAIAAGAKYCSTDGLSVAVQGAGLPFKNPDDFYNNTDWTFINDSDMLDVWRAFVIAKDKFKEQYDIGKIPQTRERRRMIGDFTVSVLDVYNGRTYPDTISAHFSSFDTHGFTEDPFFSLKPPAHSGVDVLAFVPFRALLPKGLEGIAVTGLGASAHRDAMPVIRMQPCLQNQGYAVGMAAAWAKFNNQKIRYIDIKALQKELVKIESLPEHVLTDVDNYPPSYEKIQQAAQSVVNDLEGLETILWDKERGISALTDQFHLTQNDAHKLVYARILGMLGESTGWKELIAAIDTYDDWDEGWNYTGMGQFGQSISYLDSLIIAAGRTKRKEALPTIIRLAEKLTPESHFSHFRAVAIALETIGDPEGAEPLFRILEMPGVRGHVMPDIKTAKKLTPAHKNDVSTRNKSLRELILGRALYKCGDFNGVGNQILNDYSKDLRGHYYRHASGVLQMFSGQKKVEVEL
;
A
#
# COMPACT_ATOMS: atom_id res chain seq x y z
N MET A 1 22.67 31.11 -20.68
CA MET A 1 23.05 31.88 -19.50
C MET A 1 24.00 31.03 -18.66
N LYS A 2 25.08 31.62 -18.15
CA LYS A 2 26.19 30.87 -17.52
C LYS A 2 25.74 30.26 -16.19
N ARG A 3 26.10 29.00 -15.94
CA ARG A 3 25.87 28.20 -14.71
C ARG A 3 26.02 28.95 -13.38
N ARG A 4 26.71 30.07 -13.34
CA ARG A 4 26.96 30.88 -12.15
C ARG A 4 25.76 31.71 -11.64
N ASN A 5 24.74 31.95 -12.46
CA ASN A 5 23.60 32.76 -12.05
C ASN A 5 22.45 31.95 -11.43
N PHE A 6 22.36 30.66 -11.72
CA PHE A 6 21.33 29.77 -11.11
C PHE A 6 21.68 29.42 -9.63
N ILE A 7 22.96 29.20 -9.34
CA ILE A 7 23.43 28.95 -7.96
C ILE A 7 23.36 30.20 -7.07
N LYS A 8 23.44 31.40 -7.66
CA LYS A 8 23.33 32.64 -6.86
C LYS A 8 21.91 32.98 -6.45
N THR A 9 20.89 32.47 -7.12
CA THR A 9 19.47 32.70 -6.75
C THR A 9 19.00 31.74 -5.65
N THR A 10 19.62 30.58 -5.50
CA THR A 10 19.32 29.60 -4.44
C THR A 10 20.12 29.83 -3.14
N ALA A 11 21.23 30.58 -3.19
CA ALA A 11 22.05 30.86 -2.01
C ALA A 11 21.72 32.18 -1.28
N ALA A 12 20.71 32.94 -1.74
CA ALA A 12 20.29 34.22 -1.12
C ALA A 12 19.10 34.07 -0.14
N GLY A 13 18.68 32.87 0.20
CA GLY A 13 17.51 32.56 1.03
C GLY A 13 17.76 32.29 2.52
N SER A 14 18.99 32.45 3.03
CA SER A 14 19.30 32.07 4.42
C SER A 14 19.71 33.26 5.30
N ALA A 15 18.99 34.34 5.24
CA ALA A 15 19.08 35.40 6.26
C ALA A 15 17.81 36.25 6.23
N PHE A 16 16.70 35.72 6.72
CA PHE A 16 15.56 36.53 7.09
C PHE A 16 15.44 36.54 8.63
N ILE A 17 15.93 37.64 9.20
CA ILE A 17 15.69 38.06 10.57
C ILE A 17 14.17 38.20 10.77
N MET A 18 13.64 37.51 11.76
CA MET A 18 12.28 37.69 12.24
C MET A 18 12.09 39.13 12.71
N THR A 19 11.48 39.95 11.90
CA THR A 19 10.82 41.17 12.38
C THR A 19 9.33 40.80 12.58
N SER A 20 8.92 40.87 13.84
CA SER A 20 7.54 40.76 14.29
C SER A 20 6.67 41.80 13.59
N GLY A 21 6.10 41.49 12.45
CA GLY A 21 5.04 42.24 11.80
C GLY A 21 3.70 41.69 12.26
N ALA A 22 3.07 42.39 13.20
CA ALA A 22 1.68 42.15 13.54
C ALA A 22 0.77 42.41 12.32
N PHE A 23 0.38 41.35 11.63
CA PHE A 23 -0.71 41.42 10.67
C PHE A 23 -2.02 41.56 11.45
N ALA A 24 -2.57 42.78 11.49
CA ALA A 24 -3.91 43.06 11.96
C ALA A 24 -4.89 42.36 10.99
N PHE A 25 -5.48 41.23 11.46
CA PHE A 25 -6.58 40.61 10.77
C PHE A 25 -7.81 41.52 10.82
N LYS A 26 -8.17 42.08 9.67
CA LYS A 26 -9.49 42.67 9.46
C LYS A 26 -10.55 41.59 9.75
N ASN A 27 -11.56 41.98 10.54
CA ASN A 27 -12.74 41.17 10.85
C ASN A 27 -13.27 40.48 9.56
N GLY A 28 -12.94 39.20 9.41
CA GLY A 28 -13.42 38.41 8.30
C GLY A 28 -14.89 38.05 8.51
N VAL A 29 -15.69 38.32 7.49
CA VAL A 29 -16.99 37.70 7.28
C VAL A 29 -16.83 36.19 7.56
N THR A 30 -17.61 35.64 8.47
CA THR A 30 -17.71 34.21 8.72
C THR A 30 -18.11 33.54 7.40
N GLN A 31 -17.15 32.97 6.66
CA GLN A 31 -17.47 32.16 5.49
C GLN A 31 -18.37 31.04 5.96
N SER A 32 -19.59 30.93 5.42
CA SER A 32 -20.50 29.85 5.71
C SER A 32 -19.80 28.52 5.35
N LYS A 33 -19.80 27.55 6.28
CA LYS A 33 -19.21 26.24 6.07
C LYS A 33 -19.81 25.59 4.81
N LYS A 34 -18.97 25.04 3.94
CA LYS A 34 -19.40 24.30 2.75
C LYS A 34 -19.49 22.81 3.08
N TYR A 35 -20.38 22.13 2.38
CA TYR A 35 -20.61 20.70 2.53
C TYR A 35 -20.62 20.03 1.15
N CYS A 36 -20.35 18.74 1.13
CA CYS A 36 -20.41 17.87 -0.03
C CYS A 36 -21.52 16.83 0.16
N TYR A 37 -22.30 16.57 -0.88
CA TYR A 37 -23.41 15.64 -0.84
C TYR A 37 -22.91 14.17 -0.95
N GLN A 38 -23.54 13.28 -0.23
CA GLN A 38 -23.40 11.84 -0.35
C GLN A 38 -24.79 11.22 -0.49
N SER A 39 -25.04 10.55 -1.61
CA SER A 39 -26.27 9.79 -1.85
C SER A 39 -26.41 8.59 -0.90
N GLU A 40 -27.64 8.13 -0.70
CA GLU A 40 -27.92 6.88 0.03
C GLU A 40 -27.16 5.70 -0.56
N ARG A 41 -26.65 4.83 0.28
CA ARG A 41 -25.91 3.63 -0.12
C ARG A 41 -25.97 2.52 0.89
N LYS A 42 -25.62 1.32 0.46
CA LYS A 42 -25.52 0.14 1.32
C LYS A 42 -24.04 -0.11 1.66
N ILE A 43 -23.77 -0.30 2.93
CA ILE A 43 -22.43 -0.59 3.46
C ILE A 43 -22.40 -2.06 3.89
N PRO A 44 -21.45 -2.89 3.38
CA PRO A 44 -21.34 -4.29 3.77
C PRO A 44 -20.97 -4.43 5.24
N VAL A 45 -21.58 -5.40 5.93
CA VAL A 45 -21.26 -5.74 7.32
C VAL A 45 -20.10 -6.74 7.33
N ALA A 46 -18.97 -6.32 7.90
CA ALA A 46 -17.79 -7.16 8.04
C ALA A 46 -17.79 -7.96 9.35
N TYR A 47 -18.29 -7.36 10.43
CA TYR A 47 -18.32 -7.98 11.76
C TYR A 47 -19.65 -7.66 12.49
N ASP A 48 -20.11 -8.66 13.24
CA ASP A 48 -21.22 -8.53 14.21
C ASP A 48 -20.72 -9.10 15.54
N VAL A 49 -20.56 -8.21 16.54
CA VAL A 49 -19.89 -8.51 17.81
C VAL A 49 -20.65 -7.94 19.00
N ASP A 50 -20.31 -8.36 20.21
CA ASP A 50 -20.86 -7.77 21.45
C ASP A 50 -20.14 -6.47 21.79
N VAL A 51 -18.81 -6.44 21.64
CA VAL A 51 -17.96 -5.29 21.98
C VAL A 51 -17.04 -4.96 20.82
N VAL A 52 -17.07 -3.71 20.36
CA VAL A 52 -16.07 -3.16 19.44
C VAL A 52 -15.11 -2.25 20.22
N VAL A 53 -13.81 -2.44 20.01
CA VAL A 53 -12.75 -1.61 20.60
C VAL A 53 -12.06 -0.82 19.48
N ILE A 54 -11.99 0.51 19.64
CA ILE A 54 -11.37 1.41 18.65
C ILE A 54 -10.11 2.02 19.25
N GLY A 55 -8.99 1.84 18.58
CA GLY A 55 -7.65 2.24 18.99
C GLY A 55 -6.75 1.03 19.20
N GLY A 56 -5.44 1.23 19.01
CA GLY A 56 -4.40 0.20 19.10
C GLY A 56 -3.57 0.28 20.39
N SER A 57 -3.96 1.07 21.38
CA SER A 57 -3.21 1.28 22.63
C SER A 57 -3.11 0.02 23.50
N LEU A 58 -2.17 0.01 24.44
CA LEU A 58 -2.05 -1.06 25.46
C LEU A 58 -3.38 -1.26 26.21
N ALA A 59 -4.06 -0.16 26.53
CA ALA A 59 -5.36 -0.18 27.20
C ALA A 59 -6.45 -0.80 26.34
N ALA A 60 -6.48 -0.49 25.05
CA ALA A 60 -7.41 -1.06 24.08
C ALA A 60 -7.29 -2.58 24.00
N VAL A 61 -6.05 -3.07 23.87
CA VAL A 61 -5.77 -4.52 23.82
C VAL A 61 -6.15 -5.18 25.15
N ALA A 62 -5.82 -4.57 26.29
CA ALA A 62 -6.20 -5.08 27.61
C ALA A 62 -7.73 -5.15 27.79
N ALA A 63 -8.47 -4.14 27.31
CA ALA A 63 -9.92 -4.09 27.34
C ALA A 63 -10.54 -5.19 26.43
N ALA A 64 -10.02 -5.35 25.22
CA ALA A 64 -10.48 -6.38 24.30
C ALA A 64 -10.28 -7.79 24.87
N VAL A 65 -9.10 -8.08 25.43
CA VAL A 65 -8.78 -9.39 26.04
C VAL A 65 -9.69 -9.66 27.24
N GLU A 66 -9.93 -8.67 28.09
CA GLU A 66 -10.76 -8.87 29.27
C GLU A 66 -12.26 -9.01 28.93
N ALA A 67 -12.74 -8.23 27.93
CA ALA A 67 -14.10 -8.40 27.41
C ALA A 67 -14.31 -9.83 26.85
N LYS A 68 -13.32 -10.34 26.11
CA LYS A 68 -13.32 -11.70 25.57
C LYS A 68 -13.36 -12.77 26.68
N LYS A 69 -12.51 -12.62 27.70
CA LYS A 69 -12.50 -13.51 28.87
C LYS A 69 -13.81 -13.49 29.66
N SER A 70 -14.53 -12.37 29.61
CA SER A 70 -15.86 -12.20 30.17
C SER A 70 -16.98 -12.76 29.29
N GLY A 71 -16.65 -13.44 28.18
CA GLY A 71 -17.58 -14.17 27.33
C GLY A 71 -18.12 -13.40 26.12
N ALA A 72 -17.69 -12.14 25.91
CA ALA A 72 -18.14 -11.34 24.77
C ALA A 72 -17.46 -11.76 23.46
N LYS A 73 -18.16 -11.60 22.34
CA LYS A 73 -17.57 -11.57 21.01
C LYS A 73 -16.99 -10.19 20.77
N VAL A 74 -15.70 -10.11 20.44
CA VAL A 74 -14.95 -8.84 20.40
C VAL A 74 -14.28 -8.66 19.04
N PHE A 75 -14.28 -7.42 18.54
CA PHE A 75 -13.46 -6.97 17.41
C PHE A 75 -12.69 -5.70 17.81
N LEU A 76 -11.43 -5.59 17.37
CA LEU A 76 -10.61 -4.40 17.59
C LEU A 76 -10.16 -3.79 16.25
N THR A 77 -10.20 -2.46 16.14
CA THR A 77 -9.68 -1.72 14.99
C THR A 77 -8.65 -0.68 15.44
N ALA A 78 -7.50 -0.64 14.75
CA ALA A 78 -6.43 0.34 14.98
C ALA A 78 -6.22 1.24 13.75
N LEU A 79 -5.91 2.51 14.01
CA LEU A 79 -5.63 3.48 12.94
C LEU A 79 -4.25 3.23 12.32
N GLU A 80 -3.26 2.95 13.18
CA GLU A 80 -1.89 2.70 12.76
C GLU A 80 -1.73 1.30 12.14
N PRO A 81 -0.67 1.05 11.35
CA PRO A 81 -0.36 -0.28 10.83
C PRO A 81 0.22 -1.24 11.90
N TYR A 82 0.05 -0.90 13.17
CA TYR A 82 0.52 -1.68 14.33
C TYR A 82 -0.32 -1.37 15.57
N LEU A 83 -0.18 -2.23 16.60
CA LEU A 83 -0.69 -1.99 17.95
C LEU A 83 0.40 -1.41 18.85
N GLY A 84 0.02 -0.72 19.94
CA GLY A 84 0.92 -0.02 20.85
C GLY A 84 1.16 1.44 20.43
N GLU A 85 0.16 2.09 19.84
CA GLU A 85 0.25 3.49 19.38
C GLU A 85 0.61 4.46 20.50
N ASP A 86 0.16 4.22 21.72
CA ASP A 86 0.44 5.01 22.92
C ASP A 86 1.90 4.88 23.41
N VAL A 87 2.60 3.83 23.05
CA VAL A 87 4.00 3.55 23.40
C VAL A 87 4.92 3.64 22.19
N CYS A 88 4.61 2.89 21.12
CA CYS A 88 5.42 2.85 19.90
C CYS A 88 5.17 4.05 18.99
N GLY A 89 3.91 4.48 18.85
CA GLY A 89 3.54 5.62 18.01
C GLY A 89 4.03 6.94 18.56
N THR A 90 3.94 7.12 19.89
CA THR A 90 4.50 8.29 20.60
C THR A 90 5.99 8.15 20.90
N PHE A 91 6.56 7.01 20.65
CA PHE A 91 7.95 6.62 20.95
C PHE A 91 8.34 6.75 22.43
N ARG A 92 7.36 6.59 23.35
CA ARG A 92 7.54 6.64 24.80
C ARG A 92 7.64 5.22 25.37
N LEU A 93 8.77 4.56 25.10
CA LEU A 93 9.03 3.15 25.44
C LEU A 93 9.34 2.92 26.93
N TRP A 94 9.52 3.98 27.73
CA TRP A 94 9.81 3.89 29.16
C TRP A 94 8.54 4.04 29.98
N THR A 95 8.63 3.59 31.24
CA THR A 95 7.57 3.81 32.24
C THR A 95 8.19 4.15 33.57
N ASN A 96 7.56 5.09 34.29
CA ASN A 96 7.87 5.42 35.67
C ASN A 96 6.93 4.72 36.66
N ASP A 97 6.04 3.86 36.14
CA ASP A 97 5.06 3.12 36.93
C ASP A 97 5.61 1.74 37.32
N ASN A 98 6.13 1.62 38.56
CA ASN A 98 6.61 0.35 39.08
C ASN A 98 5.51 -0.73 39.20
N SER A 99 4.24 -0.35 39.14
CA SER A 99 3.11 -1.28 39.20
C SER A 99 2.77 -1.94 37.87
N ILE A 100 3.44 -1.55 36.80
CA ILE A 100 3.15 -2.07 35.44
C ILE A 100 3.27 -3.59 35.35
N THR A 101 4.24 -4.17 36.07
CA THR A 101 4.47 -5.62 36.12
C THR A 101 3.42 -6.37 36.95
N ASN A 102 2.49 -5.68 37.64
CA ASN A 102 1.36 -6.30 38.34
C ASN A 102 0.30 -6.82 37.36
N THR A 103 0.37 -6.46 36.08
CA THR A 103 -0.45 -7.03 35.03
C THR A 103 0.35 -8.02 34.18
N GLN A 104 -0.31 -9.07 33.68
CA GLN A 104 0.37 -10.05 32.83
C GLN A 104 0.95 -9.40 31.56
N LEU A 105 0.17 -8.52 30.91
CA LEU A 105 0.59 -7.80 29.71
C LEU A 105 1.78 -6.88 29.99
N GLY A 106 1.70 -6.07 31.04
CA GLY A 106 2.78 -5.19 31.45
C GLY A 106 4.04 -5.94 31.85
N LYS A 107 3.92 -7.09 32.54
CA LYS A 107 5.05 -7.96 32.89
C LYS A 107 5.75 -8.51 31.62
N ILE A 108 5.01 -8.94 30.61
CA ILE A 108 5.60 -9.44 29.38
C ILE A 108 6.32 -8.34 28.63
N ILE A 109 5.73 -7.15 28.54
CA ILE A 109 6.29 -6.04 27.76
C ILE A 109 7.49 -5.41 28.47
N PHE A 110 7.38 -5.08 29.77
CA PHE A 110 8.36 -4.25 30.50
C PHE A 110 9.17 -5.01 31.56
N GLY A 111 8.88 -6.30 31.78
CA GLY A 111 9.52 -7.06 32.86
C GLY A 111 11.02 -7.30 32.71
N ASN A 112 11.56 -7.14 31.51
CA ASN A 112 12.99 -7.27 31.21
C ASN A 112 13.68 -5.90 30.93
N GLY A 113 13.09 -4.79 31.36
CA GLY A 113 13.59 -3.44 31.13
C GLY A 113 12.93 -2.75 29.95
N LEU A 114 13.64 -1.85 29.26
CA LEU A 114 13.16 -1.08 28.12
C LEU A 114 12.83 -2.01 26.93
N PRO A 115 11.57 -2.08 26.48
CA PRO A 115 11.20 -2.93 25.35
C PRO A 115 11.60 -2.29 24.01
N THR A 116 11.82 -3.11 22.99
CA THR A 116 11.86 -2.63 21.61
C THR A 116 10.44 -2.46 21.05
N PRO A 117 10.23 -1.58 20.05
CA PRO A 117 8.93 -1.49 19.37
C PRO A 117 8.44 -2.84 18.82
N MET A 118 9.35 -3.67 18.25
CA MET A 118 9.02 -5.01 17.78
C MET A 118 8.43 -5.88 18.89
N HIS A 119 9.05 -5.87 20.07
CA HIS A 119 8.58 -6.67 21.21
C HIS A 119 7.17 -6.24 21.66
N VAL A 120 6.93 -4.93 21.78
CA VAL A 120 5.61 -4.39 22.15
C VAL A 120 4.56 -4.80 21.12
N LYS A 121 4.77 -4.44 19.85
CA LYS A 121 3.83 -4.70 18.73
C LYS A 121 3.48 -6.19 18.62
N ARG A 122 4.49 -7.05 18.67
CA ARG A 122 4.31 -8.51 18.60
C ARG A 122 3.56 -9.07 19.82
N THR A 123 3.86 -8.57 21.02
CA THR A 123 3.18 -9.01 22.26
C THR A 123 1.69 -8.67 22.22
N LEU A 124 1.34 -7.48 21.72
CA LEU A 124 -0.05 -7.05 21.61
C LEU A 124 -0.83 -7.86 20.54
N ASP A 125 -0.21 -8.14 19.39
CA ASP A 125 -0.79 -9.01 18.37
C ASP A 125 -1.09 -10.41 18.95
N ASN A 126 -0.09 -11.01 19.62
CA ASN A 126 -0.25 -12.33 20.21
C ASN A 126 -1.32 -12.34 21.30
N ALA A 127 -1.44 -11.27 22.09
CA ALA A 127 -2.49 -11.17 23.10
C ALA A 127 -3.91 -11.24 22.48
N LEU A 128 -4.13 -10.67 21.30
CA LEU A 128 -5.40 -10.78 20.60
C LEU A 128 -5.56 -12.15 19.91
N ILE A 129 -4.55 -12.64 19.22
CA ILE A 129 -4.57 -13.91 18.46
C ILE A 129 -4.79 -15.11 19.42
N ASP A 130 -4.08 -15.14 20.56
CA ASP A 130 -4.17 -16.23 21.53
C ASP A 130 -5.55 -16.29 22.23
N ASN A 131 -6.25 -15.16 22.29
CA ASN A 131 -7.61 -15.07 22.78
C ASN A 131 -8.68 -15.17 21.68
N ASN A 132 -8.31 -15.46 20.41
CA ASN A 132 -9.21 -15.53 19.25
C ASN A 132 -10.06 -14.26 19.10
N ILE A 133 -9.43 -13.10 19.13
CA ILE A 133 -10.02 -11.78 18.90
C ILE A 133 -9.62 -11.32 17.51
N ASP A 134 -10.60 -11.02 16.65
CA ASP A 134 -10.37 -10.46 15.33
C ASP A 134 -9.98 -8.99 15.45
N PHE A 135 -9.00 -8.57 14.64
CA PHE A 135 -8.56 -7.18 14.62
C PHE A 135 -7.98 -6.77 13.27
N LEU A 136 -8.02 -5.46 12.97
CA LEU A 136 -7.47 -4.88 11.76
C LEU A 136 -6.61 -3.66 12.07
N TYR A 137 -5.57 -3.49 11.25
CA TYR A 137 -4.73 -2.28 11.20
C TYR A 137 -5.24 -1.29 10.16
N SER A 138 -4.74 -0.05 10.21
CA SER A 138 -4.97 1.01 9.20
C SER A 138 -6.45 1.15 8.83
N SER A 139 -7.33 1.05 9.81
CA SER A 139 -8.78 1.06 9.64
C SER A 139 -9.41 2.16 10.49
N TYR A 140 -9.88 3.21 9.84
CA TYR A 140 -10.37 4.44 10.44
C TYR A 140 -11.87 4.36 10.70
N VAL A 141 -12.33 4.70 11.89
CA VAL A 141 -13.77 4.87 12.14
C VAL A 141 -14.24 6.16 11.48
N THR A 142 -15.28 6.04 10.66
CA THR A 142 -15.80 7.14 9.85
C THR A 142 -17.23 7.56 10.20
N ASP A 143 -18.02 6.65 10.75
CA ASP A 143 -19.43 6.91 11.09
C ASP A 143 -19.88 5.99 12.24
N ILE A 144 -20.99 6.35 12.88
CA ILE A 144 -21.65 5.58 13.94
C ILE A 144 -22.89 4.90 13.36
N LEU A 145 -23.03 3.61 13.64
CA LEU A 145 -24.29 2.89 13.45
C LEU A 145 -25.24 3.22 14.59
N THR A 146 -26.48 3.47 14.26
CA THR A 146 -27.54 3.74 15.23
C THR A 146 -28.64 2.71 15.08
N SER A 147 -29.14 2.23 16.20
CA SER A 147 -30.38 1.41 16.32
C SER A 147 -31.63 2.27 16.16
N ASP A 148 -32.81 1.62 16.06
CA ASP A 148 -34.08 2.29 15.88
C ASP A 148 -34.41 3.25 17.02
N ASN A 149 -33.94 2.97 18.24
CA ASN A 149 -34.09 3.86 19.40
C ASN A 149 -33.06 4.99 19.45
N GLY A 150 -32.19 5.12 18.44
CA GLY A 150 -31.21 6.17 18.33
C GLY A 150 -29.92 5.99 19.14
N GLN A 151 -29.75 4.84 19.80
CA GLN A 151 -28.52 4.54 20.55
C GLN A 151 -27.40 4.04 19.60
N PRO A 152 -26.12 4.28 19.92
CA PRO A 152 -25.01 3.68 19.18
C PRO A 152 -25.12 2.15 19.14
N ALA A 153 -24.96 1.58 17.95
CA ALA A 153 -25.10 0.15 17.70
C ALA A 153 -23.94 -0.40 16.84
N GLY A 154 -22.79 0.24 16.91
CA GLY A 154 -21.58 -0.11 16.19
C GLY A 154 -20.97 1.07 15.45
N VAL A 155 -20.02 0.78 14.58
CA VAL A 155 -19.25 1.77 13.83
C VAL A 155 -19.11 1.38 12.36
N VAL A 156 -18.77 2.34 11.51
CA VAL A 156 -18.28 2.07 10.15
C VAL A 156 -16.78 2.34 10.15
N ILE A 157 -16.02 1.38 9.63
CA ILE A 157 -14.60 1.52 9.40
C ILE A 157 -14.32 1.73 7.92
N SER A 158 -13.27 2.47 7.61
CA SER A 158 -12.78 2.69 6.26
C SER A 158 -11.29 2.36 6.18
N ASN A 159 -10.90 1.60 5.17
CA ASN A 159 -9.54 1.20 4.90
C ASN A 159 -9.35 0.99 3.38
N ARG A 160 -8.23 0.44 2.95
CA ARG A 160 -7.95 0.25 1.52
C ARG A 160 -8.80 -0.84 0.84
N SER A 161 -9.53 -1.65 1.61
CA SER A 161 -10.59 -2.53 1.09
C SER A 161 -11.95 -1.80 0.92
N GLY A 162 -12.04 -0.52 1.29
CA GLY A 162 -13.25 0.30 1.23
C GLY A 162 -13.90 0.50 2.59
N ARG A 163 -15.21 0.83 2.60
CA ARG A 163 -16.00 1.01 3.82
C ARG A 163 -16.75 -0.26 4.21
N GLN A 164 -16.75 -0.56 5.52
CA GLN A 164 -17.43 -1.72 6.09
C GLN A 164 -18.07 -1.35 7.45
N ALA A 165 -19.21 -1.96 7.74
CA ALA A 165 -19.89 -1.82 9.02
C ALA A 165 -19.40 -2.89 10.02
N VAL A 166 -19.24 -2.48 11.27
CA VAL A 166 -19.04 -3.34 12.43
C VAL A 166 -20.23 -3.11 13.37
N VAL A 167 -21.16 -4.05 13.40
CA VAL A 167 -22.30 -4.02 14.32
C VAL A 167 -21.82 -4.42 15.70
N ALA A 168 -22.20 -3.67 16.74
CA ALA A 168 -21.77 -3.93 18.11
C ALA A 168 -22.76 -3.40 19.12
N LYS A 169 -22.91 -4.10 20.25
CA LYS A 169 -23.77 -3.69 21.36
C LYS A 169 -23.12 -2.63 22.25
N THR A 170 -21.80 -2.69 22.41
CA THR A 170 -21.00 -1.78 23.23
C THR A 170 -19.76 -1.31 22.50
N ILE A 171 -19.37 -0.07 22.68
CA ILE A 171 -18.24 0.59 22.03
C ILE A 171 -17.24 1.03 23.10
N ILE A 172 -15.97 0.66 22.94
CA ILE A 172 -14.85 1.18 23.75
C ILE A 172 -14.01 2.07 22.83
N ASP A 173 -14.08 3.38 23.03
CA ASP A 173 -13.30 4.38 22.33
C ASP A 173 -11.99 4.63 23.08
N ALA A 174 -10.92 3.99 22.63
CA ALA A 174 -9.57 4.17 23.15
C ALA A 174 -8.73 5.13 22.29
N THR A 175 -9.37 5.91 21.40
CA THR A 175 -8.67 6.93 20.63
C THR A 175 -8.20 8.08 21.53
N PRO A 176 -7.05 8.72 21.27
CA PRO A 176 -6.49 9.73 22.19
C PRO A 176 -7.44 10.88 22.51
N ARG A 177 -8.28 11.30 21.54
CA ARG A 177 -9.23 12.41 21.68
C ARG A 177 -10.70 11.98 21.75
N ALA A 178 -10.96 10.71 21.99
CA ALA A 178 -12.32 10.15 22.10
C ALA A 178 -13.22 10.48 20.89
N MET A 179 -12.70 10.29 19.68
CA MET A 179 -13.36 10.74 18.47
C MET A 179 -14.64 9.97 18.16
N VAL A 180 -14.66 8.68 18.51
CA VAL A 180 -15.87 7.84 18.32
C VAL A 180 -16.99 8.27 19.24
N ALA A 181 -16.68 8.58 20.50
CA ALA A 181 -17.65 9.14 21.44
C ALA A 181 -18.19 10.50 20.97
N ARG A 182 -17.34 11.36 20.38
CA ARG A 182 -17.76 12.62 19.75
C ARG A 182 -18.70 12.41 18.58
N MET A 183 -18.41 11.46 17.69
CA MET A 183 -19.27 11.07 16.57
C MET A 183 -20.63 10.52 17.09
N ALA A 184 -20.62 9.81 18.21
CA ALA A 184 -21.82 9.30 18.87
C ALA A 184 -22.65 10.39 19.57
N GLY A 185 -22.21 11.66 19.54
CA GLY A 185 -22.92 12.80 20.13
C GLY A 185 -22.58 13.07 21.59
N ALA A 186 -21.52 12.47 22.14
CA ALA A 186 -21.05 12.79 23.48
C ALA A 186 -20.57 14.25 23.57
N GLN A 187 -20.83 14.89 24.69
CA GLN A 187 -20.43 16.27 24.96
C GLN A 187 -19.03 16.31 25.58
N PHE A 188 -18.25 17.29 25.19
CA PHE A 188 -16.91 17.57 25.71
C PHE A 188 -16.78 19.04 26.10
N GLY A 189 -15.79 19.38 26.92
CA GLY A 189 -15.36 20.74 27.13
C GLY A 189 -14.86 21.40 25.84
N ASN A 190 -14.69 22.71 25.89
CA ASN A 190 -14.19 23.46 24.74
C ASN A 190 -12.65 23.27 24.63
N TYR A 191 -12.17 23.02 23.41
CA TYR A 191 -10.75 23.15 23.09
C TYR A 191 -10.41 24.63 22.95
N THR A 192 -9.55 25.12 23.82
CA THR A 192 -9.22 26.55 23.85
C THR A 192 -8.14 26.86 22.82
N SER A 193 -8.35 27.88 21.97
CA SER A 193 -7.30 28.42 21.09
C SER A 193 -6.15 29.03 21.89
N GLY A 194 -5.00 29.17 21.25
CA GLY A 194 -3.79 29.71 21.88
C GLY A 194 -2.75 28.64 22.20
N LYS A 195 -1.81 28.95 23.08
CA LYS A 195 -0.71 28.05 23.40
C LYS A 195 -1.18 26.78 24.09
N GLN A 196 -0.84 25.65 23.46
CA GLN A 196 -1.10 24.31 23.94
C GLN A 196 0.22 23.55 24.06
N THR A 197 0.29 22.66 25.05
CA THR A 197 1.48 21.84 25.32
C THR A 197 1.38 20.51 24.62
N PHE A 198 2.42 20.18 23.87
CA PHE A 198 2.60 18.88 23.20
C PHE A 198 3.92 18.24 23.61
N ARG A 199 4.04 16.93 23.45
CA ARG A 199 5.28 16.19 23.58
C ARG A 199 5.58 15.44 22.30
N PHE A 200 6.88 15.43 21.92
CA PHE A 200 7.35 14.71 20.75
C PHE A 200 8.70 14.07 21.04
N THR A 201 8.82 12.76 20.77
CA THR A 201 10.04 12.01 21.10
C THR A 201 10.83 11.70 19.86
N VAL A 202 12.16 11.86 19.94
CA VAL A 202 13.11 11.46 18.90
C VAL A 202 14.20 10.58 19.47
N LEU A 203 14.82 9.73 18.64
CA LEU A 203 16.08 9.05 18.94
C LEU A 203 17.22 9.79 18.26
N GLY A 204 18.20 10.22 19.04
CA GLY A 204 19.36 10.94 18.54
C GLY A 204 20.38 11.19 19.65
N ASN A 205 21.46 11.89 19.30
CA ASN A 205 22.54 12.18 20.26
C ASN A 205 22.60 13.65 20.64
N HIS A 206 21.90 14.53 19.94
CA HIS A 206 21.90 15.95 20.17
C HIS A 206 20.57 16.46 20.72
N LEU A 207 20.64 17.13 21.87
CA LEU A 207 19.52 17.87 22.43
C LEU A 207 19.45 19.25 21.75
N LYS A 208 18.37 19.47 21.02
CA LYS A 208 18.13 20.72 20.32
C LYS A 208 17.53 21.76 21.26
N GLU A 209 17.98 23.01 21.17
CA GLU A 209 17.44 24.14 21.89
C GLU A 209 16.80 25.13 20.93
N ALA A 210 15.58 25.57 21.25
CA ALA A 210 14.86 26.60 20.51
C ALA A 210 13.83 27.29 21.42
N PRO A 211 13.39 28.52 21.09
CA PRO A 211 12.29 29.16 21.80
C PRO A 211 11.01 28.32 21.80
N GLY A 212 10.42 28.07 22.97
CA GLY A 212 9.22 27.25 23.12
C GLY A 212 9.47 25.75 23.07
N LEU A 213 10.71 25.30 23.00
CA LEU A 213 11.15 23.92 23.04
C LEU A 213 11.92 23.63 24.31
N THR A 214 11.51 22.62 25.06
CA THR A 214 12.25 22.10 26.21
C THR A 214 12.48 20.62 26.04
N GLY A 215 13.73 20.20 25.92
CA GLY A 215 14.09 18.81 25.75
C GLY A 215 14.57 18.15 27.03
N LYS A 216 14.28 16.88 27.18
CA LYS A 216 14.79 16.02 28.24
C LYS A 216 15.36 14.76 27.63
N ILE A 217 16.61 14.46 27.93
CA ILE A 217 17.22 13.16 27.63
C ILE A 217 16.77 12.20 28.74
N HIS A 218 16.16 11.08 28.35
CA HIS A 218 15.91 9.98 29.25
C HIS A 218 17.19 9.19 29.50
N ASP A 219 17.50 8.84 30.77
CA ASP A 219 18.71 8.13 31.17
C ASP A 219 18.82 6.72 30.61
N GLU A 220 17.69 6.18 30.12
CA GLU A 220 17.60 4.87 29.48
C GLU A 220 18.06 4.97 28.02
N GLN A 221 19.30 4.60 27.80
CA GLN A 221 19.86 4.47 26.46
C GLN A 221 19.26 3.26 25.77
N VAL A 222 18.76 3.45 24.55
CA VAL A 222 18.32 2.35 23.72
C VAL A 222 19.54 1.54 23.28
N GLN A 223 19.76 0.38 23.90
CA GLN A 223 20.79 -0.54 23.47
C GLN A 223 20.32 -1.31 22.24
N LEU A 224 20.94 -1.00 21.11
CA LEU A 224 20.69 -1.72 19.88
C LEU A 224 21.69 -2.87 19.76
N LYS A 225 21.23 -4.10 19.96
CA LYS A 225 21.99 -5.29 19.58
C LYS A 225 21.68 -5.63 18.15
N PHE A 226 22.61 -5.36 17.24
CA PHE A 226 22.49 -5.84 15.86
C PHE A 226 22.88 -7.32 15.79
N ALA A 227 21.92 -8.19 15.49
CA ALA A 227 22.25 -9.50 14.97
C ALA A 227 22.79 -9.29 13.55
N SER A 228 24.06 -9.51 13.33
CA SER A 228 24.70 -9.57 12.01
C SER A 228 23.98 -10.63 11.17
N THR A 229 22.96 -10.26 10.40
CA THR A 229 22.41 -11.14 9.37
C THR A 229 23.39 -11.13 8.22
N GLY A 230 24.24 -12.16 8.13
CA GLY A 230 25.33 -12.32 7.18
C GLY A 230 24.91 -12.34 5.71
N ASN A 231 24.37 -11.25 5.21
CA ASN A 231 24.15 -10.99 3.79
C ASN A 231 23.90 -9.50 3.52
N THR A 232 24.69 -8.61 4.10
CA THR A 232 24.84 -7.25 3.60
C THR A 232 26.09 -7.24 2.73
N GLN A 233 25.93 -7.38 1.42
CA GLN A 233 27.01 -7.08 0.49
C GLN A 233 27.43 -5.63 0.75
N GLY A 234 28.58 -5.45 1.39
CA GLY A 234 29.36 -4.23 1.29
C GLY A 234 29.34 -3.25 2.47
N SER A 235 28.94 -3.60 3.70
CA SER A 235 29.22 -2.76 4.86
C SER A 235 29.86 -3.61 5.97
N GLY A 236 31.15 -3.38 6.20
CA GLY A 236 31.86 -3.87 7.38
C GLY A 236 31.38 -3.10 8.61
N PHE A 237 30.29 -3.54 9.24
CA PHE A 237 29.93 -3.12 10.56
C PHE A 237 30.55 -4.08 11.58
N SER A 238 31.43 -3.55 12.43
CA SER A 238 31.81 -4.20 13.66
C SER A 238 30.61 -4.20 14.62
N GLU A 239 30.49 -5.21 15.47
CA GLU A 239 29.59 -5.27 16.62
C GLU A 239 29.91 -4.15 17.66
N ALA A 240 29.77 -2.89 17.27
CA ALA A 240 29.80 -1.80 18.22
C ALA A 240 28.36 -1.61 18.74
N ASP A 241 28.20 -1.63 20.07
CA ASP A 241 26.95 -1.23 20.72
C ASP A 241 26.67 0.24 20.38
N ILE A 242 25.92 0.47 19.30
CA ILE A 242 25.48 1.82 18.95
C ILE A 242 24.35 2.18 19.89
N ARG A 243 24.52 3.28 20.62
CA ARG A 243 23.53 3.78 21.58
C ARG A 243 22.99 5.10 21.14
N TYR A 244 21.66 5.22 21.13
CA TYR A 244 20.96 6.49 20.89
C TYR A 244 20.15 6.87 22.12
N ASN A 245 20.08 8.16 22.40
CA ASN A 245 19.27 8.69 23.49
C ASN A 245 17.82 8.88 23.03
N ALA A 246 16.87 8.52 23.89
CA ALA A 246 15.50 8.97 23.75
C ALA A 246 15.38 10.40 24.27
N ILE A 247 15.04 11.33 23.40
CA ILE A 247 14.88 12.75 23.71
C ILE A 247 13.40 13.11 23.61
N GLU A 248 12.77 13.40 24.75
CA GLU A 248 11.40 13.90 24.79
C GLU A 248 11.39 15.41 24.81
N TYR A 249 10.80 16.00 23.79
CA TYR A 249 10.59 17.44 23.70
C TYR A 249 9.20 17.81 24.19
N THR A 250 9.12 18.81 25.06
CA THR A 250 7.90 19.53 25.41
C THR A 250 7.84 20.80 24.58
N ILE A 251 6.76 20.98 23.82
CA ILE A 251 6.63 22.00 22.79
C ILE A 251 5.37 22.81 23.05
N GLN A 252 5.50 24.15 23.01
CA GLN A 252 4.38 25.09 23.06
C GLN A 252 3.99 25.48 21.64
N ILE A 253 2.80 25.09 21.20
CA ILE A 253 2.28 25.36 19.86
C ILE A 253 1.02 26.25 19.97
N ASP A 254 0.95 27.30 19.19
CA ASP A 254 -0.24 28.15 19.08
C ASP A 254 -1.31 27.46 18.22
N MET A 255 -2.31 26.88 18.88
CA MET A 255 -3.43 26.21 18.24
C MET A 255 -4.51 27.19 17.87
N LYS A 256 -4.95 27.17 16.61
CA LYS A 256 -6.07 27.97 16.13
C LYS A 256 -7.40 27.54 16.75
N ASP A 257 -7.61 26.23 16.79
CA ASP A 257 -8.79 25.55 17.34
C ASP A 257 -8.47 24.05 17.56
N GLY A 258 -9.48 23.28 17.98
CA GLY A 258 -9.39 21.84 18.15
C GLY A 258 -9.68 21.02 16.89
N SER A 259 -9.69 21.61 15.69
CA SER A 259 -9.94 20.89 14.43
C SER A 259 -8.76 20.05 13.98
N TRP A 260 -9.03 19.03 13.18
CA TRP A 260 -8.02 18.20 12.57
C TRP A 260 -6.94 19.01 11.84
N THR A 261 -7.30 20.02 11.09
CA THR A 261 -6.35 20.85 10.33
C THR A 261 -5.35 21.57 11.25
N SER A 262 -5.78 21.98 12.44
CA SER A 262 -4.90 22.58 13.45
C SER A 262 -3.93 21.54 14.04
N PHE A 263 -4.36 20.30 14.26
CA PHE A 263 -3.49 19.21 14.72
C PHE A 263 -2.49 18.78 13.65
N ALA A 264 -2.92 18.69 12.39
CA ALA A 264 -2.02 18.38 11.27
C ALA A 264 -0.90 19.42 11.12
N GLU A 265 -1.21 20.70 11.29
CA GLU A 265 -0.18 21.76 11.31
C GLU A 265 0.69 21.70 12.56
N ALA A 266 0.11 21.39 13.72
CA ALA A 266 0.88 21.23 14.96
C ALA A 266 1.94 20.11 14.84
N GLU A 267 1.61 19.02 14.18
CA GLU A 267 2.57 17.95 13.89
C GLU A 267 3.73 18.46 13.03
N GLN A 268 3.44 19.23 11.98
CA GLN A 268 4.50 19.78 11.12
C GLN A 268 5.38 20.77 11.88
N VAL A 269 4.80 21.62 12.71
CA VAL A 269 5.55 22.54 13.59
C VAL A 269 6.45 21.78 14.58
N ALA A 270 5.93 20.71 15.18
CA ALA A 270 6.73 19.87 16.09
C ALA A 270 7.95 19.26 15.36
N ARG A 271 7.77 18.73 14.15
CA ARG A 271 8.85 18.20 13.32
C ARG A 271 9.84 19.28 12.89
N ASP A 272 9.38 20.48 12.54
CA ASP A 272 10.26 21.62 12.21
C ASP A 272 11.17 21.99 13.39
N LEU A 273 10.62 22.01 14.60
CA LEU A 273 11.35 22.40 15.81
C LEU A 273 12.33 21.32 16.30
N THR A 274 11.99 20.04 16.14
CA THR A 274 12.74 18.94 16.77
C THR A 274 13.72 18.24 15.84
N TRP A 275 13.53 18.33 14.50
CA TRP A 275 14.40 17.62 13.57
C TRP A 275 15.88 18.03 13.67
N ASP A 276 16.74 17.03 13.69
CA ASP A 276 18.21 17.15 13.68
C ASP A 276 18.81 16.08 12.76
N SER A 277 19.97 16.35 12.15
CA SER A 277 20.63 15.40 11.23
C SER A 277 21.16 14.14 11.93
N ASP A 278 21.37 14.19 13.24
CA ASP A 278 21.75 13.02 14.03
C ASP A 278 20.56 12.15 14.46
N GLN A 279 19.36 12.62 14.22
CA GLN A 279 18.14 11.85 14.51
C GLN A 279 18.09 10.59 13.65
N VAL A 280 17.84 9.43 14.27
CA VAL A 280 17.70 8.12 13.59
C VAL A 280 16.28 7.60 13.59
N GLU A 281 15.41 8.17 14.41
CA GLU A 281 13.99 7.83 14.50
C GLU A 281 13.21 8.98 15.15
N SER A 282 11.94 9.08 14.87
CA SER A 282 11.03 10.00 15.57
C SER A 282 9.68 9.34 15.82
N ALA A 283 8.94 9.88 16.78
CA ALA A 283 7.54 9.51 16.99
C ALA A 283 6.73 9.67 15.69
N ASP A 284 5.78 8.76 15.48
CA ASP A 284 4.74 8.95 14.47
C ASP A 284 3.72 9.96 14.96
N LEU A 285 3.31 9.83 16.21
CA LEU A 285 2.20 10.57 16.81
C LEU A 285 2.68 11.68 17.75
N LEU A 286 2.09 12.85 17.59
CA LEU A 286 2.23 13.95 18.52
C LEU A 286 1.38 13.67 19.79
N PHE A 287 2.01 13.69 20.97
CA PHE A 287 1.34 13.40 22.23
C PHE A 287 0.79 14.67 22.87
N GLN A 288 -0.47 14.64 23.29
CA GLN A 288 -1.10 15.65 24.11
C GLN A 288 -1.97 15.01 25.20
N ASN A 289 -1.95 15.54 26.41
CA ASN A 289 -3.04 15.32 27.36
C ASN A 289 -4.21 16.22 26.94
N PRO A 290 -5.35 15.69 26.45
CA PRO A 290 -6.39 16.52 25.85
C PRO A 290 -7.01 17.47 26.89
N PRO A 291 -7.09 18.78 26.63
CA PRO A 291 -7.67 19.73 27.57
C PRO A 291 -9.21 19.70 27.60
N ASP A 292 -9.81 19.27 26.51
CA ASP A 292 -11.26 19.22 26.30
C ASP A 292 -11.83 17.88 26.78
N LYS A 293 -12.07 17.77 28.09
CA LYS A 293 -12.51 16.55 28.76
C LYS A 293 -13.99 16.23 28.47
N LEU A 294 -14.33 14.95 28.56
CA LEU A 294 -15.68 14.41 28.44
C LEU A 294 -16.61 15.03 29.51
N VAL A 295 -17.84 15.34 29.14
CA VAL A 295 -18.93 15.58 30.09
C VAL A 295 -19.54 14.23 30.45
N GLY A 296 -18.93 13.55 31.43
CA GLY A 296 -19.28 12.20 31.84
C GLY A 296 -20.42 12.15 32.85
N GLN A 297 -20.87 10.94 33.16
CA GLN A 297 -21.90 10.69 34.20
C GLN A 297 -21.42 11.04 35.62
N LYS A 298 -20.10 10.83 35.87
CA LYS A 298 -19.39 11.23 37.07
C LYS A 298 -18.06 11.90 36.71
N ARG A 299 -17.52 12.67 37.68
CA ARG A 299 -16.22 13.34 37.55
C ARG A 299 -15.26 12.85 38.63
N TRP A 300 -14.00 12.69 38.27
CA TRP A 300 -12.88 12.43 39.17
C TRP A 300 -11.99 13.67 39.28
N ASN A 301 -11.85 14.19 40.54
CA ASN A 301 -11.15 15.47 40.79
C ASN A 301 -9.81 15.30 41.52
N ASN A 302 -9.52 14.11 42.07
CA ASN A 302 -8.25 13.88 42.74
C ASN A 302 -7.14 13.77 41.71
N ALA A 303 -5.94 14.31 41.97
CA ALA A 303 -4.78 14.29 41.06
C ALA A 303 -4.35 12.85 40.72
N GLU A 304 -4.35 11.95 41.70
CA GLU A 304 -4.02 10.53 41.48
C GLU A 304 -5.30 9.72 41.20
N VAL A 305 -5.24 8.81 40.24
CA VAL A 305 -6.31 7.88 39.92
C VAL A 305 -6.18 6.63 40.79
N ASP A 306 -7.16 6.42 41.65
CA ASP A 306 -7.28 5.16 42.38
C ASP A 306 -7.87 4.10 41.46
N LEU A 307 -7.02 3.19 41.03
CA LEU A 307 -7.33 2.17 39.99
C LEU A 307 -8.37 1.14 40.47
N GLU A 308 -8.53 0.93 41.76
CA GLU A 308 -9.49 -0.03 42.33
C GLU A 308 -10.87 0.62 42.56
N TYR A 309 -10.89 1.88 43.01
CA TYR A 309 -12.13 2.54 43.48
C TYR A 309 -12.68 3.59 42.53
N ILE A 310 -11.95 3.97 41.47
CA ILE A 310 -12.51 4.90 40.48
C ILE A 310 -13.77 4.34 39.86
N ASN A 311 -14.83 5.14 39.89
CA ASN A 311 -16.11 4.78 39.32
C ASN A 311 -16.06 4.83 37.79
N LEU A 312 -16.34 3.72 37.10
CA LEU A 312 -16.27 3.62 35.66
C LEU A 312 -17.19 4.59 34.90
N LYS A 313 -18.23 5.16 35.60
CA LYS A 313 -19.08 6.22 35.04
C LYS A 313 -18.31 7.53 34.72
N VAL A 314 -17.06 7.65 35.16
CA VAL A 314 -16.13 8.72 34.75
C VAL A 314 -15.76 8.60 33.28
N PHE A 315 -15.76 7.37 32.77
CA PHE A 315 -15.41 7.04 31.38
C PHE A 315 -16.63 6.93 30.47
N GLN A 316 -17.85 7.14 30.96
CA GLN A 316 -19.07 7.08 30.18
C GLN A 316 -19.66 8.48 29.94
N PRO A 317 -20.08 8.80 28.69
CA PRO A 317 -20.83 10.02 28.41
C PRO A 317 -22.12 10.11 29.21
N ARG A 318 -22.55 11.32 29.53
CA ARG A 318 -23.72 11.54 30.41
C ARG A 318 -25.00 10.88 29.93
N LYS A 319 -25.22 10.77 28.61
CA LYS A 319 -26.49 10.29 28.02
C LYS A 319 -26.34 9.01 27.20
N ILE A 320 -25.15 8.40 27.17
CA ILE A 320 -24.85 7.22 26.36
C ILE A 320 -24.20 6.19 27.27
N GLU A 321 -24.91 5.07 27.50
CA GLU A 321 -24.49 4.09 28.53
C GLU A 321 -23.63 2.97 27.95
N ASN A 322 -23.68 2.74 26.64
CA ASN A 322 -22.95 1.67 25.95
C ASN A 322 -21.68 2.14 25.20
N VAL A 323 -21.20 3.35 25.54
CA VAL A 323 -19.94 3.90 25.02
C VAL A 323 -19.00 4.25 26.18
N PHE A 324 -17.76 3.80 26.11
CA PHE A 324 -16.70 4.12 27.06
C PHE A 324 -15.59 4.89 26.40
N VAL A 325 -15.05 5.92 27.05
CA VAL A 325 -13.88 6.72 26.65
C VAL A 325 -12.67 6.25 27.43
N LEU A 326 -11.81 5.44 26.83
CA LEU A 326 -10.62 4.85 27.46
C LEU A 326 -9.36 5.63 27.05
N SER A 327 -9.31 6.89 27.42
CA SER A 327 -8.17 7.78 27.15
C SER A 327 -8.10 8.95 28.14
N GLY A 328 -7.11 9.82 27.99
CA GLY A 328 -6.98 11.06 28.77
C GLY A 328 -8.14 12.04 28.57
N SER A 329 -8.99 11.83 27.57
CA SER A 329 -10.22 12.63 27.34
C SER A 329 -11.37 12.30 28.30
N ALA A 330 -11.28 11.26 29.15
CA ALA A 330 -12.31 10.93 30.14
C ALA A 330 -12.59 12.11 31.09
N ASN A 331 -13.67 12.05 31.87
CA ASN A 331 -14.10 13.14 32.76
C ASN A 331 -13.23 13.21 34.04
N LEU A 332 -11.96 13.55 33.85
CA LEU A 332 -10.88 13.62 34.84
C LEU A 332 -10.41 15.06 35.02
N SER A 333 -9.76 15.37 36.15
CA SER A 333 -8.89 16.55 36.21
C SER A 333 -7.69 16.38 35.25
N GLU A 334 -6.98 17.43 34.97
CA GLU A 334 -5.82 17.36 34.06
C GLU A 334 -4.70 16.52 34.65
N GLU A 335 -4.42 16.69 35.96
CA GLU A 335 -3.44 15.91 36.70
C GLU A 335 -3.82 14.42 36.76
N ALA A 336 -5.11 14.12 36.97
CA ALA A 336 -5.61 12.74 36.96
C ALA A 336 -5.46 12.09 35.58
N ALA A 337 -5.72 12.84 34.53
CA ALA A 337 -5.53 12.34 33.17
C ALA A 337 -4.05 12.09 32.85
N GLU A 338 -3.15 12.97 33.27
CA GLU A 338 -1.69 12.78 33.13
C GLU A 338 -1.22 11.54 33.93
N SER A 339 -1.73 11.37 35.16
CA SER A 339 -1.49 10.16 35.95
C SER A 339 -2.00 8.90 35.29
N LEU A 340 -3.24 8.92 34.72
CA LEU A 340 -3.84 7.79 34.04
C LEU A 340 -3.07 7.34 32.78
N LEU A 341 -2.48 8.30 32.05
CA LEU A 341 -1.75 8.03 30.81
C LEU A 341 -0.43 7.26 31.01
N GLN A 342 -0.13 6.81 32.23
CA GLN A 342 0.95 5.84 32.48
C GLN A 342 0.52 4.43 32.01
N PRO A 343 1.36 3.69 31.28
CA PRO A 343 1.00 2.42 30.65
C PRO A 343 0.39 1.39 31.59
N GLY A 344 0.93 1.23 32.78
CA GLY A 344 0.42 0.26 33.79
C GLY A 344 -0.98 0.60 34.29
N LYS A 345 -1.26 1.88 34.51
CA LYS A 345 -2.59 2.37 34.96
C LYS A 345 -3.60 2.21 33.83
N LEU A 346 -3.21 2.55 32.59
CA LEU A 346 -4.07 2.37 31.41
C LEU A 346 -4.45 0.91 31.20
N ILE A 347 -3.51 -0.03 31.31
CA ILE A 347 -3.80 -1.48 31.19
C ILE A 347 -4.86 -1.90 32.21
N ARG A 348 -4.72 -1.51 33.49
CA ARG A 348 -5.66 -1.90 34.57
C ARG A 348 -7.05 -1.30 34.39
N ILE A 349 -7.16 -0.04 34.01
CA ILE A 349 -8.44 0.58 33.69
C ILE A 349 -9.07 -0.06 32.44
N GLY A 350 -8.26 -0.35 31.40
CA GLY A 350 -8.71 -1.08 30.22
C GLY A 350 -9.34 -2.43 30.57
N GLN A 351 -8.70 -3.22 31.44
CA GLN A 351 -9.25 -4.50 31.92
C GLN A 351 -10.60 -4.31 32.61
N ARG A 352 -10.75 -3.30 33.50
CA ARG A 352 -12.02 -3.03 34.20
C ARG A 352 -13.10 -2.59 33.22
N ILE A 353 -12.80 -1.70 32.28
CA ILE A 353 -13.74 -1.24 31.25
C ILE A 353 -14.14 -2.40 30.33
N GLY A 354 -13.19 -3.25 29.91
CA GLY A 354 -13.49 -4.40 29.08
C GLY A 354 -14.49 -5.36 29.72
N LYS A 355 -14.30 -5.66 31.02
CA LYS A 355 -15.21 -6.49 31.81
C LYS A 355 -16.60 -5.85 31.91
N GLU A 356 -16.66 -4.56 32.20
CA GLU A 356 -17.95 -3.81 32.35
C GLU A 356 -18.69 -3.74 31.00
N ALA A 357 -17.95 -3.44 29.90
CA ALA A 357 -18.52 -3.40 28.56
C ALA A 357 -19.13 -4.74 28.15
N ALA A 358 -18.46 -5.86 28.45
CA ALA A 358 -19.00 -7.20 28.23
C ALA A 358 -20.26 -7.47 29.06
N ALA A 359 -20.28 -7.05 30.32
CA ALA A 359 -21.46 -7.19 31.19
C ALA A 359 -22.66 -6.39 30.64
N ILE A 360 -22.44 -5.15 30.21
CA ILE A 360 -23.51 -4.33 29.61
C ILE A 360 -23.97 -4.97 28.30
N ALA A 361 -23.04 -5.42 27.41
CA ALA A 361 -23.40 -6.07 26.16
C ALA A 361 -24.24 -7.33 26.37
N GLY A 362 -23.98 -8.09 27.45
CA GLY A 362 -24.77 -9.26 27.84
C GLY A 362 -26.24 -8.94 28.25
N THR A 363 -26.51 -7.71 28.65
CA THR A 363 -27.89 -7.26 29.01
C THR A 363 -28.63 -6.66 27.82
N LEU A 364 -27.93 -6.25 26.76
CA LEU A 364 -28.51 -5.63 25.57
C LEU A 364 -28.93 -6.68 24.54
N ALA A 365 -30.17 -6.58 24.06
CA ALA A 365 -30.61 -7.33 22.90
C ALA A 365 -29.83 -6.88 21.62
N SER A 366 -29.61 -7.81 20.72
CA SER A 366 -29.10 -7.44 19.38
C SER A 366 -30.13 -6.59 18.65
N SER A 367 -29.73 -5.44 18.12
CA SER A 367 -30.60 -4.60 17.30
C SER A 367 -30.92 -5.33 16.00
N GLN A 368 -32.22 -5.46 15.68
CA GLN A 368 -32.67 -6.11 14.44
C GLN A 368 -32.38 -5.24 13.20
N THR A 369 -32.40 -3.92 13.39
CA THR A 369 -32.11 -2.93 12.36
C THR A 369 -31.12 -1.89 12.86
N VAL A 370 -30.06 -1.69 12.10
CA VAL A 370 -29.07 -0.64 12.35
C VAL A 370 -28.86 0.15 11.05
N LYS A 371 -28.58 1.44 11.17
CA LYS A 371 -28.35 2.32 10.04
C LYS A 371 -27.37 3.44 10.38
N ILE A 372 -26.84 4.09 9.35
CA ILE A 372 -26.13 5.35 9.49
C ILE A 372 -27.13 6.47 9.20
N LYS A 373 -27.38 7.31 10.20
CA LYS A 373 -28.28 8.47 10.05
C LYS A 373 -27.62 9.57 9.23
N GLY A 374 -28.34 10.08 8.25
CA GLY A 374 -27.96 11.23 7.47
C GLY A 374 -28.09 12.54 8.23
N ILE A 375 -27.20 13.48 7.93
CA ILE A 375 -27.26 14.86 8.40
C ILE A 375 -27.22 15.77 7.18
N ASN A 376 -28.31 16.45 6.88
CA ASN A 376 -28.40 17.38 5.75
C ASN A 376 -28.11 18.79 6.21
N ARG A 377 -27.18 19.46 5.52
CA ARG A 377 -26.75 20.83 5.73
C ARG A 377 -26.98 21.65 4.46
N GLU A 378 -27.13 22.95 4.61
CA GLU A 378 -27.16 23.88 3.51
C GLU A 378 -25.75 24.20 2.96
N ASN A 379 -25.70 24.90 1.84
CA ASN A 379 -24.45 25.31 1.17
C ASN A 379 -23.64 24.12 0.62
N ILE A 380 -24.31 23.30 -0.19
CA ILE A 380 -23.78 22.07 -0.78
C ILE A 380 -23.03 22.39 -2.07
N VAL A 381 -21.80 21.88 -2.20
CA VAL A 381 -21.04 21.85 -3.45
C VAL A 381 -21.64 20.77 -4.35
N SER A 382 -21.85 21.06 -5.63
CA SER A 382 -22.41 20.11 -6.60
C SER A 382 -21.47 18.90 -6.82
N GLY A 383 -22.04 17.70 -6.84
CA GLY A 383 -21.35 16.41 -7.01
C GLY A 383 -21.88 15.34 -6.05
N ASP A 384 -21.28 14.17 -6.08
CA ASP A 384 -21.55 13.06 -5.15
C ASP A 384 -20.26 12.34 -4.76
N VAL A 385 -20.31 11.62 -3.66
CA VAL A 385 -19.20 10.81 -3.14
C VAL A 385 -19.14 9.48 -3.89
N GLY A 386 -18.01 9.17 -4.51
CA GLY A 386 -17.64 7.85 -5.01
C GLY A 386 -16.77 7.11 -4.00
N GLU A 387 -17.07 5.83 -3.71
CA GLU A 387 -16.36 5.00 -2.72
C GLU A 387 -16.29 3.54 -3.18
N ILE A 388 -15.36 2.78 -2.59
CA ILE A 388 -15.31 1.31 -2.73
C ILE A 388 -16.18 0.70 -1.62
N LEU A 389 -17.15 -0.14 -2.02
CA LEU A 389 -18.14 -0.74 -1.12
C LEU A 389 -18.20 -2.28 -1.25
N GLU A 390 -17.10 -2.91 -1.64
CA GLU A 390 -17.02 -4.38 -1.76
C GLU A 390 -16.89 -5.09 -0.41
N GLY A 391 -16.51 -4.39 0.63
CA GLY A 391 -16.19 -4.94 1.95
C GLY A 391 -14.75 -5.46 2.03
N LEU A 392 -14.41 -6.13 3.13
CA LEU A 392 -13.09 -6.75 3.30
C LEU A 392 -12.83 -7.78 2.19
N ARG A 393 -13.79 -8.66 2.01
CA ARG A 393 -13.91 -9.64 0.92
C ARG A 393 -15.38 -9.96 0.72
N PRO A 394 -15.92 -9.94 -0.50
CA PRO A 394 -17.34 -10.19 -0.75
C PRO A 394 -17.88 -11.48 -0.11
N SER A 395 -17.05 -12.54 -0.07
CA SER A 395 -17.41 -13.82 0.55
C SER A 395 -17.56 -13.80 2.07
N LEU A 396 -17.09 -12.76 2.74
CA LEU A 396 -17.15 -12.60 4.20
C LEU A 396 -18.23 -11.61 4.64
N ASN A 397 -18.93 -10.96 3.73
CA ASN A 397 -19.98 -10.00 4.05
C ASN A 397 -21.16 -10.68 4.76
N MET A 398 -21.56 -10.13 5.91
CA MET A 398 -22.62 -10.64 6.78
C MET A 398 -23.96 -9.91 6.55
N GLY A 399 -24.18 -9.37 5.36
CA GLY A 399 -25.31 -8.50 5.02
C GLY A 399 -24.88 -7.07 4.79
N GLU A 400 -25.85 -6.14 4.80
CA GLU A 400 -25.64 -4.73 4.49
C GLU A 400 -26.41 -3.84 5.46
N VAL A 401 -25.89 -2.64 5.75
CA VAL A 401 -26.57 -1.58 6.47
C VAL A 401 -26.82 -0.38 5.54
N VAL A 402 -27.96 0.29 5.71
CA VAL A 402 -28.28 1.50 4.95
C VAL A 402 -27.55 2.69 5.57
N ALA A 403 -26.81 3.41 4.73
CA ALA A 403 -26.32 4.76 5.00
C ALA A 403 -27.27 5.74 4.30
N GLU A 404 -28.08 6.46 5.09
CA GLU A 404 -28.97 7.51 4.56
C GLU A 404 -28.17 8.58 3.84
N GLU A 405 -28.81 9.30 2.91
CA GLU A 405 -28.18 10.46 2.29
C GLU A 405 -27.69 11.45 3.36
N THR A 406 -26.54 12.05 3.11
CA THR A 406 -25.91 12.94 4.10
C THR A 406 -25.06 14.01 3.44
N THR A 407 -24.56 14.93 4.26
CA THR A 407 -23.58 15.93 3.84
C THR A 407 -22.29 15.78 4.65
N LEU A 408 -21.15 15.78 3.95
CA LEU A 408 -19.82 15.74 4.55
C LEU A 408 -19.22 17.15 4.62
N PRO A 409 -18.49 17.49 5.69
CA PRO A 409 -17.84 18.80 5.79
C PRO A 409 -16.71 18.94 4.76
N VAL A 410 -16.57 20.13 4.20
CA VAL A 410 -15.38 20.51 3.43
C VAL A 410 -14.28 20.89 4.42
N LEU A 411 -13.21 20.10 4.47
CA LEU A 411 -12.06 20.31 5.37
C LEU A 411 -11.07 21.33 4.83
N GLY A 412 -11.03 21.52 3.51
CA GLY A 412 -10.13 22.47 2.85
C GLY A 412 -10.41 22.59 1.36
N THR A 413 -9.83 23.62 0.75
CA THR A 413 -9.88 23.83 -0.71
C THR A 413 -8.50 24.24 -1.20
N TYR A 414 -8.00 23.50 -2.18
CA TYR A 414 -6.66 23.63 -2.73
C TYR A 414 -6.70 23.75 -4.26
N ASP A 415 -5.59 24.12 -4.87
CA ASP A 415 -5.42 24.05 -6.30
C ASP A 415 -5.05 22.64 -6.74
N VAL A 416 -4.14 22.01 -5.99
CA VAL A 416 -3.69 20.64 -6.22
C VAL A 416 -3.73 19.85 -4.92
N ILE A 417 -4.32 18.65 -4.98
CA ILE A 417 -4.20 17.64 -3.92
C ILE A 417 -3.36 16.48 -4.44
N VAL A 418 -2.39 16.04 -3.64
CA VAL A 418 -1.65 14.80 -3.86
C VAL A 418 -2.06 13.79 -2.79
N MET A 419 -2.77 12.73 -3.19
CA MET A 419 -3.13 11.64 -2.28
C MET A 419 -2.07 10.53 -2.34
N GLY A 420 -1.34 10.36 -1.26
CA GLY A 420 -0.16 9.51 -1.13
C GLY A 420 1.14 10.28 -1.35
N GLY A 421 1.89 10.56 -0.27
CA GLY A 421 3.20 11.21 -0.30
C GLY A 421 4.37 10.26 -0.60
N GLY A 422 4.11 9.19 -1.38
CA GLY A 422 5.09 8.16 -1.71
C GLY A 422 6.18 8.59 -2.68
N THR A 423 6.80 7.60 -3.38
CA THR A 423 7.95 7.81 -4.28
C THR A 423 7.67 8.80 -5.40
N ALA A 424 6.46 8.82 -5.97
CA ALA A 424 6.04 9.79 -6.97
C ALA A 424 5.30 10.98 -6.35
N GLY A 425 4.54 10.76 -5.26
CA GLY A 425 3.66 11.75 -4.69
C GLY A 425 4.39 12.89 -3.99
N ALA A 426 5.43 12.62 -3.20
CA ALA A 426 6.22 13.68 -2.59
C ALA A 426 6.86 14.60 -3.64
N PRO A 427 7.51 14.10 -4.71
CA PRO A 427 7.93 14.91 -5.84
C PRO A 427 6.81 15.67 -6.55
N ALA A 428 5.60 15.07 -6.67
CA ALA A 428 4.45 15.76 -7.28
C ALA A 428 4.01 16.96 -6.43
N ALA A 429 3.98 16.81 -5.10
CA ALA A 429 3.68 17.92 -4.21
C ALA A 429 4.73 19.04 -4.30
N VAL A 430 6.03 18.69 -4.37
CA VAL A 430 7.12 19.66 -4.58
C VAL A 430 6.91 20.38 -5.93
N GLY A 431 6.69 19.62 -7.02
CA GLY A 431 6.50 20.19 -8.35
C GLY A 431 5.33 21.16 -8.42
N ALA A 432 4.19 20.82 -7.81
CA ALA A 432 3.03 21.70 -7.76
C ALA A 432 3.27 22.94 -6.88
N SER A 433 3.82 22.77 -5.68
CA SER A 433 4.07 23.88 -4.76
C SER A 433 5.11 24.86 -5.28
N GLN A 434 6.18 24.39 -5.91
CA GLN A 434 7.23 25.24 -6.49
C GLN A 434 6.72 26.06 -7.68
N GLN A 435 5.65 25.63 -8.36
CA GLN A 435 4.96 26.43 -9.37
C GLN A 435 4.02 27.49 -8.73
N GLY A 436 3.86 27.52 -7.40
CA GLY A 436 3.02 28.46 -6.67
C GLY A 436 1.56 28.03 -6.51
N ALA A 437 1.20 26.80 -6.84
CA ALA A 437 -0.13 26.27 -6.58
C ALA A 437 -0.33 26.03 -5.09
N LYS A 438 -1.51 26.38 -4.56
CA LYS A 438 -1.90 25.99 -3.20
C LYS A 438 -2.06 24.47 -3.16
N THR A 439 -1.07 23.79 -2.63
CA THR A 439 -0.93 22.32 -2.69
C THR A 439 -1.10 21.71 -1.31
N LEU A 440 -1.80 20.55 -1.26
CA LEU A 440 -1.87 19.70 -0.09
C LEU A 440 -1.40 18.29 -0.46
N VAL A 441 -0.48 17.75 0.30
CA VAL A 441 -0.19 16.30 0.27
C VAL A 441 -0.77 15.61 1.49
N LEU A 442 -1.43 14.48 1.25
CA LEU A 442 -2.11 13.64 2.22
C LEU A 442 -1.45 12.26 2.23
N ASP A 443 -1.07 11.75 3.40
CA ASP A 443 -0.59 10.38 3.55
C ASP A 443 -1.13 9.74 4.84
N TYR A 444 -1.46 8.44 4.78
CA TYR A 444 -1.89 7.70 5.97
C TYR A 444 -0.72 7.29 6.87
N MET A 445 0.53 7.42 6.38
CA MET A 445 1.76 7.28 7.14
C MET A 445 2.28 8.65 7.61
N HIS A 446 3.23 8.63 8.57
CA HIS A 446 3.85 9.82 9.13
C HIS A 446 5.24 10.10 8.52
N GLY A 447 5.33 10.07 7.18
CA GLY A 447 6.55 10.33 6.45
C GLY A 447 6.35 10.32 4.94
N LEU A 448 7.30 10.90 4.20
CA LEU A 448 7.26 11.06 2.74
C LEU A 448 8.35 10.22 2.05
N GLY A 449 8.20 10.02 0.72
CA GLY A 449 9.18 9.34 -0.12
C GLY A 449 8.93 7.84 -0.36
N GLY A 450 7.96 7.24 0.35
CA GLY A 450 7.44 5.89 0.08
C GLY A 450 8.48 4.78 0.15
N MET A 451 8.68 4.02 -0.93
CA MET A 451 9.63 2.89 -0.97
C MET A 451 11.07 3.31 -0.64
N GLY A 452 11.47 4.53 -0.99
CA GLY A 452 12.80 5.06 -0.73
C GLY A 452 13.06 5.47 0.73
N THR A 453 12.04 5.47 1.56
CA THR A 453 12.10 5.91 2.96
C THR A 453 11.42 4.87 3.85
N LEU A 454 10.11 4.98 4.06
CA LEU A 454 9.32 4.07 4.91
C LEU A 454 9.32 2.61 4.41
N GLY A 455 9.53 2.39 3.11
CA GLY A 455 9.66 1.06 2.50
C GLY A 455 11.07 0.48 2.55
N MET A 456 12.04 1.14 3.16
CA MET A 456 13.41 0.66 3.46
C MET A 456 14.29 0.36 2.24
N ILE A 457 14.06 0.99 1.07
CA ILE A 457 14.88 0.83 -0.13
C ILE A 457 15.70 2.10 -0.37
N GLY A 458 16.74 2.32 0.44
CA GLY A 458 17.58 3.54 0.44
C GLY A 458 18.68 3.58 -0.59
N LYS A 459 18.50 2.86 -1.71
CA LYS A 459 19.47 2.79 -2.80
C LYS A 459 18.77 2.60 -4.13
N TYR A 460 19.32 3.22 -5.19
CA TYR A 460 18.92 2.91 -6.57
C TYR A 460 19.84 1.84 -7.17
N TYR A 461 19.25 0.82 -7.75
CA TYR A 461 19.96 -0.12 -8.63
C TYR A 461 19.88 0.33 -10.09
N HIS A 462 18.69 0.71 -10.53
CA HIS A 462 18.33 1.16 -11.85
C HIS A 462 17.59 2.48 -11.81
N GLY A 463 17.36 3.09 -12.95
CA GLY A 463 16.54 4.27 -13.11
C GLY A 463 17.23 5.40 -13.86
N TYR A 464 16.43 6.28 -14.43
CA TYR A 464 16.88 7.51 -15.10
C TYR A 464 17.23 8.56 -14.05
N ARG A 465 18.52 8.63 -13.66
CA ARG A 465 19.01 9.41 -12.49
C ARG A 465 19.33 10.86 -12.79
N LYS A 466 18.90 11.39 -13.94
CA LYS A 466 19.01 12.80 -14.31
C LYS A 466 17.76 13.56 -13.83
N GLY A 467 17.78 14.88 -14.05
CA GLY A 467 16.62 15.72 -13.82
C GLY A 467 16.32 15.97 -12.34
N TYR A 468 15.05 15.97 -12.00
CA TYR A 468 14.61 16.23 -10.63
C TYR A 468 15.17 15.21 -9.61
N THR A 469 15.32 13.96 -10.01
CA THR A 469 15.97 12.94 -9.14
C THR A 469 17.38 13.35 -8.73
N ASN A 470 18.20 13.89 -9.67
CA ASN A 470 19.54 14.37 -9.32
C ASN A 470 19.48 15.58 -8.38
N ILE A 471 18.45 16.44 -8.50
CA ILE A 471 18.23 17.55 -7.57
C ILE A 471 17.94 17.02 -6.15
N VAL A 472 17.08 15.98 -6.04
CA VAL A 472 16.79 15.33 -4.76
C VAL A 472 18.06 14.72 -4.15
N ASP A 473 18.81 13.95 -4.92
CA ASP A 473 20.02 13.26 -4.44
C ASP A 473 21.07 14.27 -3.91
N LEU A 474 21.28 15.36 -4.66
CA LEU A 474 22.16 16.44 -4.22
C LEU A 474 21.59 17.20 -3.02
N GLY A 475 20.28 17.43 -2.99
CA GLY A 475 19.60 18.12 -1.90
C GLY A 475 19.72 17.34 -0.59
N VAL A 476 19.43 16.04 -0.61
CA VAL A 476 19.59 15.16 0.55
C VAL A 476 21.05 15.10 1.01
N LYS A 477 21.98 14.98 0.07
CA LYS A 477 23.42 14.97 0.38
C LYS A 477 23.91 16.27 1.02
N ASN A 478 23.32 17.41 0.67
CA ASN A 478 23.70 18.72 1.18
C ASN A 478 22.97 19.13 2.49
N MET A 479 22.12 18.28 3.04
CA MET A 479 21.44 18.59 4.31
C MET A 479 22.42 18.69 5.49
N ASP A 480 23.41 17.83 5.52
CA ASP A 480 24.52 17.88 6.47
C ASP A 480 25.76 17.19 5.86
N PRO A 481 26.62 17.96 5.13
CA PRO A 481 27.74 17.39 4.38
C PRO A 481 28.81 16.71 5.24
N ASP A 482 28.96 17.14 6.47
CA ASP A 482 30.03 16.70 7.38
C ASP A 482 29.59 15.56 8.33
N ASN A 483 28.31 15.19 8.28
CA ASN A 483 27.76 14.16 9.15
C ASN A 483 28.31 12.76 8.78
N PRO A 484 28.81 11.98 9.75
CA PRO A 484 29.36 10.64 9.49
C PRO A 484 28.35 9.63 8.92
N ARG A 485 27.04 9.85 9.11
CA ARG A 485 25.96 9.03 8.55
C ARG A 485 25.77 9.24 7.05
N GLN A 486 26.33 10.30 6.48
CA GLN A 486 26.18 10.61 5.06
C GLN A 486 26.68 9.47 4.18
N LYS A 487 25.88 9.07 3.19
CA LYS A 487 26.29 8.06 2.21
C LYS A 487 27.25 8.66 1.19
N LYS A 488 28.31 7.91 0.87
CA LYS A 488 29.36 8.38 -0.05
C LYS A 488 28.90 8.52 -1.49
N SER A 489 28.05 7.61 -1.92
CA SER A 489 27.57 7.53 -3.31
C SER A 489 26.29 8.35 -3.51
N LEU A 490 26.14 9.06 -4.63
CA LEU A 490 24.85 9.55 -5.08
C LEU A 490 23.95 8.36 -5.43
N GLY A 491 22.66 8.47 -5.04
CA GLY A 491 21.71 7.37 -5.19
C GLY A 491 21.69 6.40 -4.02
N GLU A 492 22.38 6.73 -2.91
CA GLU A 492 22.25 6.13 -1.59
C GLU A 492 22.00 7.24 -0.56
N TRP A 493 21.14 7.01 0.41
CA TRP A 493 20.73 8.04 1.37
C TRP A 493 20.33 7.48 2.72
N VAL A 494 20.29 8.35 3.72
CA VAL A 494 19.68 8.10 5.04
C VAL A 494 18.17 8.32 4.91
N PHE A 495 17.35 7.39 5.38
CA PHE A 495 15.89 7.44 5.20
C PHE A 495 15.27 8.71 5.79
N ASP A 496 15.64 9.04 7.02
CA ASP A 496 15.11 10.19 7.74
C ASP A 496 15.44 11.52 7.03
N TRP A 497 16.65 11.63 6.46
CA TRP A 497 17.05 12.81 5.69
C TRP A 497 16.23 12.98 4.42
N LYS A 498 15.98 11.91 3.69
CA LYS A 498 15.19 12.01 2.45
C LYS A 498 13.73 12.31 2.74
N THR A 499 13.17 11.74 3.81
CA THR A 499 11.82 12.08 4.29
C THR A 499 11.73 13.56 4.63
N GLU A 500 12.67 14.06 5.40
CA GLU A 500 12.73 15.46 5.85
C GLU A 500 13.03 16.41 4.70
N TYR A 501 13.88 16.03 3.75
CA TYR A 501 14.13 16.81 2.55
C TYR A 501 12.82 17.11 1.79
N PHE A 502 12.03 16.09 1.49
CA PHE A 502 10.74 16.29 0.83
C PHE A 502 9.78 17.15 1.66
N ARG A 503 9.72 16.92 2.97
CA ARG A 503 8.88 17.70 3.87
C ARG A 503 9.26 19.18 3.85
N LYS A 504 10.54 19.49 3.96
CA LYS A 504 11.07 20.86 3.88
C LYS A 504 10.83 21.52 2.53
N GLU A 505 11.06 20.80 1.42
CA GLU A 505 10.84 21.35 0.06
C GLU A 505 9.37 21.75 -0.15
N ILE A 506 8.43 20.89 0.29
CA ILE A 506 6.99 21.19 0.18
C ILE A 506 6.63 22.41 1.03
N ARG A 507 7.02 22.43 2.31
CA ARG A 507 6.69 23.51 3.23
C ARG A 507 7.36 24.84 2.85
N ASN A 508 8.60 24.81 2.43
CA ASN A 508 9.32 26.01 1.95
C ASN A 508 8.67 26.62 0.70
N ALA A 509 8.04 25.80 -0.12
CA ALA A 509 7.27 26.25 -1.28
C ALA A 509 5.80 26.62 -0.94
N GLY A 510 5.42 26.59 0.35
CA GLY A 510 4.08 26.96 0.83
C GLY A 510 3.03 25.86 0.70
N GLY A 511 3.43 24.61 0.53
CA GLY A 511 2.54 23.46 0.52
C GLY A 511 2.20 22.95 1.92
N ASP A 512 1.00 22.45 2.10
CA ASP A 512 0.51 21.84 3.33
C ASP A 512 0.71 20.32 3.31
N ILE A 513 0.92 19.72 4.50
CA ILE A 513 1.09 18.27 4.67
C ILE A 513 0.17 17.78 5.79
N TRP A 514 -0.66 16.78 5.51
CA TRP A 514 -1.43 16.09 6.54
C TRP A 514 -1.04 14.60 6.55
N PHE A 515 -0.43 14.16 7.63
CA PHE A 515 -0.16 12.76 7.93
C PHE A 515 -1.32 12.10 8.68
N GLY A 516 -1.36 10.78 8.75
CA GLY A 516 -2.42 10.04 9.41
C GLY A 516 -3.80 10.21 8.74
N VAL A 517 -3.84 10.46 7.42
CA VAL A 517 -5.08 10.67 6.65
C VAL A 517 -5.17 9.69 5.50
N LEU A 518 -6.22 8.89 5.50
CA LEU A 518 -6.50 7.91 4.45
C LEU A 518 -7.47 8.48 3.41
N GLY A 519 -7.11 8.40 2.12
CA GLY A 519 -8.05 8.65 1.02
C GLY A 519 -9.01 7.47 0.87
N THR A 520 -10.29 7.71 1.08
CA THR A 520 -11.34 6.67 1.09
C THR A 520 -12.30 6.77 -0.06
N GLY A 521 -12.21 7.85 -0.85
CA GLY A 521 -13.11 8.08 -1.97
C GLY A 521 -12.77 9.34 -2.76
N ALA A 522 -13.57 9.62 -3.76
CA ALA A 522 -13.50 10.79 -4.59
C ALA A 522 -14.81 11.58 -4.53
N TYR A 523 -14.75 12.91 -4.68
CA TYR A 523 -15.90 13.75 -4.90
C TYR A 523 -16.04 14.06 -6.38
N VAL A 524 -17.13 13.61 -7.01
CA VAL A 524 -17.25 13.56 -8.47
C VAL A 524 -18.53 14.27 -8.93
N GLU A 525 -18.45 15.06 -10.00
CA GLU A 525 -19.58 15.64 -10.72
C GLU A 525 -19.43 15.40 -12.21
N ASN A 526 -20.36 14.66 -12.83
CA ASN A 526 -20.38 14.38 -14.27
C ASN A 526 -19.02 13.89 -14.83
N GLY A 527 -18.38 12.94 -14.13
CA GLY A 527 -17.05 12.42 -14.50
C GLY A 527 -15.87 13.36 -14.19
N GLN A 528 -16.12 14.52 -13.61
CA GLN A 528 -15.10 15.44 -13.11
C GLN A 528 -14.82 15.15 -11.64
N VAL A 529 -13.60 14.76 -11.31
CA VAL A 529 -13.12 14.67 -9.93
C VAL A 529 -12.87 16.09 -9.42
N LYS A 530 -13.52 16.46 -8.32
CA LYS A 530 -13.49 17.79 -7.70
C LYS A 530 -12.81 17.79 -6.33
N GLY A 531 -12.42 16.62 -5.84
CA GLY A 531 -11.77 16.48 -4.55
C GLY A 531 -11.63 15.02 -4.10
N VAL A 532 -11.09 14.87 -2.92
CA VAL A 532 -10.86 13.56 -2.27
C VAL A 532 -11.70 13.45 -1.00
N VAL A 533 -12.38 12.32 -0.82
CA VAL A 533 -12.99 11.96 0.46
C VAL A 533 -11.92 11.34 1.33
N VAL A 534 -11.74 11.89 2.52
CA VAL A 534 -10.69 11.47 3.45
C VAL A 534 -11.28 10.97 4.77
N ALA A 535 -10.67 9.95 5.33
CA ALA A 535 -10.83 9.56 6.71
C ALA A 535 -9.64 10.13 7.51
N THR A 536 -9.97 10.87 8.55
CA THR A 536 -9.02 11.41 9.52
C THR A 536 -9.26 10.76 10.87
N PRO A 537 -8.36 10.90 11.87
CA PRO A 537 -8.67 10.51 13.24
C PRO A 537 -9.92 11.16 13.81
N GLU A 538 -10.46 12.22 13.20
CA GLU A 538 -11.67 12.95 13.60
C GLU A 538 -12.92 12.60 12.77
N GLY A 539 -12.86 11.61 11.89
CA GLY A 539 -13.96 11.21 11.02
C GLY A 539 -13.75 11.59 9.57
N ARG A 540 -14.83 11.51 8.77
CA ARG A 540 -14.78 11.79 7.33
C ARG A 540 -15.02 13.25 6.98
N GLY A 541 -14.37 13.67 5.90
CA GLY A 541 -14.64 14.93 5.23
C GLY A 541 -14.19 14.93 3.79
N VAL A 542 -14.37 16.03 3.10
CA VAL A 542 -13.95 16.21 1.71
C VAL A 542 -12.92 17.33 1.63
N VAL A 543 -11.83 17.09 0.95
CA VAL A 543 -10.90 18.16 0.54
C VAL A 543 -11.11 18.41 -0.94
N LEU A 544 -11.48 19.65 -1.29
CA LEU A 544 -11.75 20.04 -2.66
C LEU A 544 -10.49 20.50 -3.38
N ALA A 545 -10.37 20.20 -4.68
CA ALA A 545 -9.26 20.65 -5.51
C ALA A 545 -9.68 20.92 -6.95
N HIS A 546 -8.87 21.72 -7.65
CA HIS A 546 -8.95 21.85 -9.10
C HIS A 546 -8.43 20.57 -9.77
N THR A 547 -7.34 20.01 -9.26
CA THR A 547 -6.73 18.77 -9.76
C THR A 547 -6.33 17.85 -8.60
N VAL A 548 -6.63 16.57 -8.71
CA VAL A 548 -6.19 15.49 -7.82
C VAL A 548 -5.08 14.69 -8.49
N ILE A 549 -3.99 14.45 -7.78
CA ILE A 549 -2.93 13.50 -8.18
C ILE A 549 -3.06 12.29 -7.27
N ASP A 550 -3.51 11.17 -7.83
CA ASP A 550 -3.58 9.89 -7.14
C ASP A 550 -2.20 9.20 -7.19
N SER A 551 -1.49 9.29 -6.08
CA SER A 551 -0.18 8.65 -5.84
C SER A 551 -0.27 7.55 -4.78
N THR A 552 -1.45 6.95 -4.56
CA THR A 552 -1.67 5.88 -3.58
C THR A 552 -0.93 4.58 -3.91
N GLY A 553 -0.39 4.49 -5.12
CA GLY A 553 0.32 3.33 -5.66
C GLY A 553 -0.59 2.21 -6.18
N SER A 554 -1.89 2.26 -5.92
CA SER A 554 -2.90 1.31 -6.40
C SER A 554 -4.12 1.99 -7.01
N ALA A 555 -4.00 3.28 -7.38
CA ALA A 555 -5.04 4.11 -8.00
C ALA A 555 -6.35 4.16 -7.18
N ASP A 556 -6.24 4.20 -5.84
CA ASP A 556 -7.39 4.06 -4.93
C ASP A 556 -8.46 5.14 -5.17
N ILE A 557 -8.05 6.39 -5.43
CA ILE A 557 -8.95 7.52 -5.65
C ILE A 557 -9.58 7.47 -7.05
N ALA A 558 -8.79 7.13 -8.06
CA ALA A 558 -9.29 6.99 -9.42
C ALA A 558 -10.33 5.85 -9.52
N ILE A 559 -10.08 4.72 -8.86
CA ILE A 559 -11.01 3.58 -8.81
C ILE A 559 -12.28 3.96 -8.04
N ALA A 560 -12.16 4.65 -6.90
CA ALA A 560 -13.30 5.16 -6.16
C ALA A 560 -14.14 6.18 -6.97
N ALA A 561 -13.50 6.93 -7.87
CA ALA A 561 -14.17 7.81 -8.84
C ALA A 561 -14.85 7.07 -10.01
N GLY A 562 -14.68 5.75 -10.12
CA GLY A 562 -15.27 4.92 -11.18
C GLY A 562 -14.32 4.55 -12.33
N ALA A 563 -13.00 4.79 -12.20
CA ALA A 563 -12.04 4.31 -13.20
C ALA A 563 -12.03 2.79 -13.29
N LYS A 564 -11.96 2.26 -14.51
CA LYS A 564 -11.69 0.83 -14.74
C LYS A 564 -10.23 0.52 -14.36
N TYR A 565 -9.99 -0.71 -13.91
CA TYR A 565 -8.66 -1.14 -13.49
C TYR A 565 -8.37 -2.60 -13.81
N CYS A 566 -7.08 -2.96 -13.83
CA CYS A 566 -6.58 -4.32 -13.88
C CYS A 566 -5.97 -4.71 -12.53
N SER A 567 -6.24 -5.93 -12.10
CA SER A 567 -5.64 -6.56 -10.91
C SER A 567 -5.61 -8.07 -11.08
N THR A 568 -5.20 -8.81 -10.07
CA THR A 568 -5.42 -10.26 -10.01
C THR A 568 -6.91 -10.59 -10.09
N ASP A 569 -7.25 -11.52 -10.98
CA ASP A 569 -8.62 -12.00 -11.25
C ASP A 569 -8.61 -13.50 -11.59
N GLY A 570 -9.69 -14.02 -12.15
CA GLY A 570 -9.80 -15.43 -12.59
C GLY A 570 -8.92 -15.80 -13.78
N LEU A 571 -8.42 -14.84 -14.55
CA LEU A 571 -7.52 -15.06 -15.69
C LEU A 571 -6.04 -14.96 -15.28
N SER A 572 -5.72 -14.08 -14.37
CA SER A 572 -4.35 -13.70 -14.04
C SER A 572 -4.09 -13.78 -12.53
N VAL A 573 -3.09 -14.57 -12.14
CA VAL A 573 -2.59 -14.64 -10.77
C VAL A 573 -1.39 -13.71 -10.59
N ALA A 574 -1.09 -13.29 -9.35
CA ALA A 574 0.13 -12.54 -9.06
C ALA A 574 1.40 -13.36 -9.28
N VAL A 575 2.39 -12.76 -9.88
CA VAL A 575 3.67 -13.39 -10.24
C VAL A 575 4.90 -12.68 -9.66
N GLN A 576 4.74 -11.44 -9.16
CA GLN A 576 5.82 -10.66 -8.55
C GLN A 576 5.80 -10.81 -7.02
N GLY A 577 6.93 -11.19 -6.46
CA GLY A 577 7.07 -11.34 -5.01
C GLY A 577 6.99 -10.02 -4.25
N ALA A 578 6.71 -10.15 -2.97
CA ALA A 578 6.60 -9.05 -2.02
C ALA A 578 7.13 -9.47 -0.65
N GLY A 579 7.35 -8.49 0.22
CA GLY A 579 7.67 -8.72 1.62
C GLY A 579 7.35 -7.49 2.46
N LEU A 580 7.48 -7.65 3.76
CA LEU A 580 7.50 -6.56 4.72
C LEU A 580 8.84 -6.66 5.45
N PRO A 581 9.72 -5.64 5.34
CA PRO A 581 11.04 -5.68 5.95
C PRO A 581 10.99 -5.41 7.45
N PHE A 582 12.02 -5.82 8.17
CA PHE A 582 12.31 -5.28 9.49
C PHE A 582 13.03 -3.93 9.38
N LYS A 583 13.07 -3.18 10.49
CA LYS A 583 13.75 -1.90 10.62
C LYS A 583 14.64 -1.92 11.86
N ASN A 584 15.93 -1.59 11.68
CA ASN A 584 16.81 -1.23 12.79
C ASN A 584 17.18 0.26 12.66
N PRO A 585 17.46 0.94 13.77
CA PRO A 585 17.97 2.30 13.71
C PRO A 585 19.22 2.40 12.84
N ASP A 586 19.30 3.48 12.08
CA ASP A 586 20.36 3.72 11.10
C ASP A 586 20.50 2.74 9.92
N ASP A 587 19.52 1.81 9.73
CA ASP A 587 19.44 1.02 8.50
C ASP A 587 19.25 1.96 7.30
N PHE A 588 19.90 1.64 6.17
CA PHE A 588 19.71 2.38 4.90
C PHE A 588 19.15 1.52 3.77
N TYR A 589 19.07 0.20 3.96
CA TYR A 589 18.56 -0.71 2.94
C TYR A 589 18.14 -2.04 3.54
N ASN A 590 16.88 -2.41 3.31
CA ASN A 590 16.37 -3.73 3.66
C ASN A 590 15.28 -4.16 2.66
N ASN A 591 15.65 -5.01 1.71
CA ASN A 591 14.73 -5.57 0.70
C ASN A 591 14.35 -7.00 1.07
N THR A 592 13.05 -7.31 1.00
CA THR A 592 12.49 -8.62 1.31
C THR A 592 11.52 -9.10 0.23
N ASP A 593 11.45 -10.44 0.06
CA ASP A 593 10.68 -11.05 -1.02
C ASP A 593 10.26 -12.48 -0.64
N TRP A 594 9.50 -12.63 0.44
CA TRP A 594 9.17 -13.95 0.99
C TRP A 594 7.71 -14.39 0.74
N THR A 595 6.87 -13.53 0.15
CA THR A 595 5.44 -13.81 -0.03
C THR A 595 4.85 -13.03 -1.20
N PHE A 596 3.53 -13.14 -1.40
CA PHE A 596 2.73 -12.17 -2.16
C PHE A 596 1.90 -11.35 -1.18
N ILE A 597 1.71 -10.06 -1.46
CA ILE A 597 0.87 -9.16 -0.68
C ILE A 597 0.03 -8.31 -1.64
N ASN A 598 -1.28 -8.39 -1.51
CA ASN A 598 -2.20 -7.46 -2.12
C ASN A 598 -2.46 -6.32 -1.14
N ASP A 599 -1.86 -5.17 -1.35
CA ASP A 599 -1.93 -4.02 -0.44
C ASP A 599 -3.30 -3.31 -0.41
N SER A 600 -4.22 -3.69 -1.28
CA SER A 600 -5.63 -3.29 -1.24
C SER A 600 -6.57 -4.31 -0.57
N ASP A 601 -6.04 -5.43 -0.07
CA ASP A 601 -6.76 -6.44 0.72
C ASP A 601 -6.28 -6.36 2.19
N MET A 602 -7.10 -5.79 3.06
CA MET A 602 -6.67 -5.52 4.45
C MET A 602 -6.44 -6.78 5.28
N LEU A 603 -7.05 -7.92 4.93
CA LEU A 603 -6.75 -9.20 5.58
C LEU A 603 -5.36 -9.71 5.19
N ASP A 604 -4.96 -9.50 3.94
CA ASP A 604 -3.61 -9.84 3.49
C ASP A 604 -2.55 -8.92 4.11
N VAL A 605 -2.83 -7.62 4.17
CA VAL A 605 -1.96 -6.64 4.87
C VAL A 605 -1.81 -7.02 6.34
N TRP A 606 -2.92 -7.29 7.04
CA TRP A 606 -2.91 -7.76 8.43
C TRP A 606 -2.07 -9.03 8.59
N ARG A 607 -2.28 -10.05 7.75
CA ARG A 607 -1.47 -11.28 7.73
C ARG A 607 0.01 -10.95 7.57
N ALA A 608 0.37 -10.10 6.62
CA ALA A 608 1.76 -9.75 6.33
C ALA A 608 2.44 -9.11 7.55
N PHE A 609 1.78 -8.17 8.23
CA PHE A 609 2.30 -7.52 9.44
C PHE A 609 2.47 -8.50 10.60
N VAL A 610 1.48 -9.37 10.85
CA VAL A 610 1.56 -10.36 11.94
C VAL A 610 2.70 -11.35 11.68
N ILE A 611 2.80 -11.89 10.45
CA ILE A 611 3.85 -12.84 10.09
C ILE A 611 5.24 -12.20 10.13
N ALA A 612 5.39 -10.98 9.62
CA ALA A 612 6.69 -10.31 9.61
C ALA A 612 7.22 -10.05 11.02
N LYS A 613 6.35 -9.68 11.98
CA LYS A 613 6.74 -9.50 13.39
C LYS A 613 7.20 -10.81 14.05
N ASP A 614 6.59 -11.94 13.71
CA ASP A 614 7.05 -13.24 14.18
C ASP A 614 8.37 -13.68 13.50
N LYS A 615 8.46 -13.44 12.19
CA LYS A 615 9.62 -13.79 11.38
C LYS A 615 10.88 -13.03 11.79
N PHE A 616 10.73 -11.76 12.13
CA PHE A 616 11.81 -10.81 12.45
C PHE A 616 11.83 -10.40 13.94
N LYS A 617 11.35 -11.26 14.82
CA LYS A 617 11.15 -10.99 16.24
C LYS A 617 12.41 -10.53 17.02
N GLU A 618 13.61 -10.85 16.50
CA GLU A 618 14.90 -10.46 17.10
C GLU A 618 15.39 -9.08 16.63
N GLN A 619 14.66 -8.43 15.70
CA GLN A 619 15.02 -7.13 15.18
C GLN A 619 14.39 -6.02 16.03
N TYR A 620 14.84 -4.78 15.84
CA TYR A 620 14.39 -3.64 16.64
C TYR A 620 12.91 -3.29 16.40
N ASP A 621 12.51 -3.17 15.12
CA ASP A 621 11.14 -2.84 14.71
C ASP A 621 10.79 -3.47 13.35
N ILE A 622 9.56 -3.27 12.91
CA ILE A 622 9.04 -3.66 11.61
C ILE A 622 8.88 -2.43 10.71
N GLY A 623 9.13 -2.61 9.41
CA GLY A 623 8.82 -1.58 8.39
C GLY A 623 7.33 -1.27 8.32
N LYS A 624 6.99 -0.10 7.80
CA LYS A 624 5.61 0.43 7.80
C LYS A 624 4.87 0.19 6.49
N ILE A 625 5.59 -0.08 5.39
CA ILE A 625 5.01 -0.26 4.05
C ILE A 625 5.42 -1.60 3.48
N PRO A 626 4.46 -2.47 3.07
CA PRO A 626 4.76 -3.68 2.32
C PRO A 626 5.45 -3.36 0.98
N GLN A 627 6.51 -4.09 0.68
CA GLN A 627 7.28 -3.94 -0.57
C GLN A 627 6.59 -4.68 -1.71
N THR A 628 5.39 -4.25 -2.06
CA THR A 628 4.61 -4.85 -3.15
C THR A 628 5.08 -4.33 -4.51
N ARG A 629 5.14 -5.23 -5.50
CA ARG A 629 5.56 -4.94 -6.87
C ARG A 629 4.42 -5.10 -7.86
N GLU A 630 3.36 -5.76 -7.47
CA GLU A 630 2.16 -6.00 -8.26
C GLU A 630 0.95 -5.39 -7.56
N ARG A 631 0.35 -4.40 -8.19
CA ARG A 631 -0.72 -3.58 -7.61
C ARG A 631 -1.87 -3.43 -8.60
N ARG A 632 -2.99 -2.88 -8.16
CA ARG A 632 -4.05 -2.43 -9.06
C ARG A 632 -3.51 -1.32 -9.95
N ARG A 633 -3.81 -1.39 -11.25
CA ARG A 633 -3.43 -0.39 -12.25
C ARG A 633 -4.69 0.09 -12.95
N MET A 634 -4.91 1.40 -12.95
CA MET A 634 -6.07 1.96 -13.66
C MET A 634 -5.94 1.76 -15.17
N ILE A 635 -7.06 1.76 -15.88
CA ILE A 635 -7.07 1.80 -17.35
C ILE A 635 -7.11 3.26 -17.78
N GLY A 636 -6.01 3.72 -18.38
CA GLY A 636 -5.86 5.08 -18.89
C GLY A 636 -6.30 5.22 -20.35
N ASP A 637 -6.10 6.41 -20.90
CA ASP A 637 -6.30 6.63 -22.34
C ASP A 637 -5.29 5.86 -23.18
N PHE A 638 -4.19 5.43 -22.59
CA PHE A 638 -3.18 4.56 -23.17
C PHE A 638 -2.67 3.58 -22.12
N THR A 639 -2.33 2.36 -22.54
CA THR A 639 -1.71 1.35 -21.68
C THR A 639 -0.33 0.99 -22.23
N VAL A 640 0.73 1.25 -21.47
CA VAL A 640 2.11 0.91 -21.85
C VAL A 640 2.26 -0.62 -21.84
N SER A 641 2.68 -1.20 -22.94
CA SER A 641 2.93 -2.63 -23.09
C SER A 641 4.43 -2.99 -23.03
N VAL A 642 4.71 -4.27 -22.85
CA VAL A 642 6.08 -4.81 -22.95
C VAL A 642 6.67 -4.53 -24.34
N LEU A 643 5.85 -4.67 -25.37
CA LEU A 643 6.27 -4.50 -26.76
C LEU A 643 6.58 -3.03 -27.10
N ASP A 644 5.89 -2.07 -26.47
CA ASP A 644 6.24 -0.64 -26.55
C ASP A 644 7.64 -0.40 -25.99
N VAL A 645 7.97 -1.06 -24.86
CA VAL A 645 9.30 -0.95 -24.23
C VAL A 645 10.39 -1.53 -25.12
N TYR A 646 10.22 -2.75 -25.62
CA TYR A 646 11.25 -3.43 -26.44
C TYR A 646 11.42 -2.81 -27.82
N ASN A 647 10.38 -2.25 -28.41
CA ASN A 647 10.47 -1.53 -29.68
C ASN A 647 10.92 -0.07 -29.52
N GLY A 648 11.23 0.38 -28.31
CA GLY A 648 11.63 1.76 -28.05
C GLY A 648 10.58 2.77 -28.54
N ARG A 649 9.30 2.52 -28.21
CA ARG A 649 8.20 3.40 -28.64
C ARG A 649 8.39 4.82 -28.15
N THR A 650 8.32 5.77 -29.08
CA THR A 650 8.33 7.20 -28.82
C THR A 650 6.91 7.77 -28.85
N TYR A 651 6.68 8.85 -28.13
CA TYR A 651 5.37 9.48 -28.05
C TYR A 651 5.48 11.00 -28.11
N PRO A 652 4.53 11.68 -28.78
CA PRO A 652 4.52 13.14 -28.80
C PRO A 652 4.26 13.75 -27.42
N ASP A 653 3.67 12.97 -26.50
CA ASP A 653 3.27 13.37 -25.15
C ASP A 653 4.08 12.65 -24.05
N THR A 654 5.31 12.28 -24.32
CA THR A 654 6.22 11.72 -23.30
C THR A 654 6.34 12.65 -22.11
N ILE A 655 6.13 12.11 -20.88
CA ILE A 655 6.24 12.88 -19.63
C ILE A 655 7.37 12.40 -18.73
N SER A 656 7.79 11.15 -18.86
CA SER A 656 8.91 10.60 -18.08
C SER A 656 9.73 9.58 -18.89
N ALA A 657 11.04 9.56 -18.62
CA ALA A 657 11.97 8.58 -19.13
C ALA A 657 12.29 7.55 -18.04
N HIS A 658 12.31 6.28 -18.40
CA HIS A 658 12.51 5.14 -17.52
C HIS A 658 13.65 4.28 -18.00
N PHE A 659 14.41 3.72 -17.05
CA PHE A 659 15.62 2.95 -17.36
C PHE A 659 15.77 1.80 -16.36
N SER A 660 15.74 0.53 -16.84
CA SER A 660 15.88 -0.65 -15.99
C SER A 660 16.17 -1.91 -16.80
N SER A 661 16.69 -2.94 -16.14
CA SER A 661 16.98 -4.26 -16.68
C SER A 661 15.86 -5.29 -16.47
N PHE A 662 14.59 -4.92 -16.55
CA PHE A 662 13.47 -5.80 -16.21
C PHE A 662 13.60 -6.45 -14.82
N ASP A 663 13.64 -5.62 -13.78
CA ASP A 663 13.76 -6.03 -12.38
C ASP A 663 12.52 -6.85 -11.92
N THR A 664 12.43 -8.10 -12.37
CA THR A 664 11.38 -9.04 -12.01
C THR A 664 11.72 -9.78 -10.71
N HIS A 665 10.74 -9.94 -9.83
CA HIS A 665 10.84 -10.74 -8.60
C HIS A 665 9.91 -11.95 -8.66
N GLY A 666 9.98 -12.69 -9.74
CA GLY A 666 9.12 -13.81 -10.04
C GLY A 666 9.27 -14.23 -11.49
N PHE A 667 8.17 -14.43 -12.17
CA PHE A 667 8.14 -14.75 -13.60
C PHE A 667 7.28 -13.75 -14.37
N THR A 668 7.25 -13.90 -15.67
CA THR A 668 6.49 -13.08 -16.63
C THR A 668 5.37 -13.88 -17.25
N GLU A 669 4.33 -13.23 -17.73
CA GLU A 669 3.16 -13.88 -18.35
C GLU A 669 2.93 -13.51 -19.82
N ASP A 670 3.53 -12.40 -20.29
CA ASP A 670 3.38 -12.00 -21.69
C ASP A 670 3.92 -13.09 -22.62
N PRO A 671 3.22 -13.45 -23.70
CA PRO A 671 3.66 -14.43 -24.69
C PRO A 671 5.07 -14.18 -25.26
N PHE A 672 5.44 -12.90 -25.37
CA PHE A 672 6.80 -12.51 -25.77
C PHE A 672 7.88 -13.17 -24.90
N PHE A 673 7.70 -13.14 -23.57
CA PHE A 673 8.66 -13.73 -22.64
C PHE A 673 8.61 -15.27 -22.55
N SER A 674 7.54 -15.87 -23.03
CA SER A 674 7.48 -17.31 -23.20
C SER A 674 8.25 -17.79 -24.45
N LEU A 675 8.60 -16.88 -25.35
CA LEU A 675 9.44 -17.11 -26.52
C LEU A 675 10.88 -16.65 -26.29
N LYS A 676 11.05 -15.44 -25.77
CA LYS A 676 12.34 -14.78 -25.53
C LYS A 676 12.36 -14.27 -24.09
N PRO A 677 13.03 -14.97 -23.15
CA PRO A 677 13.08 -14.55 -21.75
C PRO A 677 13.58 -13.10 -21.59
N PRO A 678 13.25 -12.42 -20.47
CA PRO A 678 13.78 -11.09 -20.19
C PRO A 678 15.30 -11.08 -20.21
N ALA A 679 15.89 -9.96 -20.65
CA ALA A 679 17.35 -9.80 -20.65
C ALA A 679 17.93 -9.98 -19.24
N HIS A 680 19.17 -10.50 -19.17
CA HIS A 680 19.88 -10.65 -17.90
C HIS A 680 20.11 -9.31 -17.20
N SER A 681 20.33 -9.37 -15.87
CA SER A 681 20.81 -8.23 -15.10
C SER A 681 22.03 -7.59 -15.78
N GLY A 682 21.96 -6.27 -15.99
CA GLY A 682 23.01 -5.50 -16.65
C GLY A 682 22.70 -5.07 -18.09
N VAL A 683 21.60 -5.57 -18.69
CA VAL A 683 21.08 -5.06 -19.96
C VAL A 683 19.93 -4.12 -19.67
N ASP A 684 20.24 -2.85 -19.50
CA ASP A 684 19.23 -1.85 -19.20
C ASP A 684 18.49 -1.40 -20.47
N VAL A 685 17.18 -1.23 -20.35
CA VAL A 685 16.29 -0.76 -21.41
C VAL A 685 15.77 0.63 -21.05
N LEU A 686 15.86 1.56 -22.02
CA LEU A 686 15.26 2.88 -21.94
C LEU A 686 13.82 2.81 -22.47
N ALA A 687 12.87 3.28 -21.69
CA ALA A 687 11.45 3.35 -22.05
C ALA A 687 10.90 4.74 -21.78
N PHE A 688 9.88 5.13 -22.53
CA PHE A 688 9.16 6.38 -22.35
C PHE A 688 7.72 6.11 -21.91
N VAL A 689 7.20 6.95 -21.01
CA VAL A 689 5.81 6.88 -20.58
C VAL A 689 5.08 8.13 -21.10
N PRO A 690 4.01 7.96 -21.92
CA PRO A 690 3.23 9.07 -22.42
C PRO A 690 2.30 9.60 -21.32
N PHE A 691 1.98 10.89 -21.35
CA PHE A 691 1.11 11.54 -20.36
C PHE A 691 -0.27 10.88 -20.30
N ARG A 692 -0.83 10.49 -21.44
CA ARG A 692 -2.12 9.78 -21.55
C ARG A 692 -2.16 8.42 -20.83
N ALA A 693 -1.02 7.82 -20.47
CA ALA A 693 -0.98 6.63 -19.63
C ALA A 693 -1.20 6.92 -18.13
N LEU A 694 -1.12 8.19 -17.73
CA LEU A 694 -1.36 8.67 -16.37
C LEU A 694 -2.77 9.26 -16.19
N LEU A 695 -3.57 9.32 -17.26
CA LEU A 695 -4.92 9.91 -17.28
C LEU A 695 -5.97 8.80 -17.32
N PRO A 696 -6.78 8.63 -16.27
CA PRO A 696 -7.85 7.63 -16.26
C PRO A 696 -8.85 7.86 -17.39
N LYS A 697 -9.19 6.80 -18.13
CA LYS A 697 -10.14 6.87 -19.25
C LYS A 697 -11.53 7.25 -18.75
N GLY A 698 -12.09 8.30 -19.30
CA GLY A 698 -13.45 8.78 -18.98
C GLY A 698 -13.56 9.62 -17.71
N LEU A 699 -12.46 9.91 -17.01
CA LEU A 699 -12.45 10.82 -15.87
C LEU A 699 -11.61 12.06 -16.16
N GLU A 700 -12.01 13.18 -15.58
CA GLU A 700 -11.35 14.46 -15.66
C GLU A 700 -10.94 14.97 -14.27
N GLY A 701 -10.01 15.91 -14.19
CA GLY A 701 -9.58 16.51 -12.92
C GLY A 701 -8.70 15.60 -12.04
N ILE A 702 -8.23 14.46 -12.58
CA ILE A 702 -7.38 13.52 -11.87
C ILE A 702 -6.27 12.99 -12.78
N ALA A 703 -5.09 12.79 -12.22
CA ALA A 703 -4.00 12.01 -12.83
C ALA A 703 -3.49 10.97 -11.83
N VAL A 704 -2.99 9.83 -12.33
CA VAL A 704 -2.47 8.72 -11.52
C VAL A 704 -0.97 8.57 -11.77
N THR A 705 -0.17 8.46 -10.72
CA THR A 705 1.29 8.29 -10.82
C THR A 705 1.75 6.98 -10.19
N GLY A 706 2.99 6.60 -10.52
CA GLY A 706 3.61 5.40 -9.92
C GLY A 706 3.03 4.10 -10.45
N LEU A 707 2.94 3.08 -9.57
CA LEU A 707 2.53 1.72 -9.95
C LEU A 707 1.04 1.60 -10.29
N GLY A 708 0.22 2.59 -9.91
CA GLY A 708 -1.20 2.65 -10.28
C GLY A 708 -1.47 3.12 -11.70
N ALA A 709 -0.47 3.61 -12.43
CA ALA A 709 -0.56 4.07 -13.81
C ALA A 709 -0.94 2.94 -14.79
N SER A 710 -1.41 3.32 -15.97
CA SER A 710 -1.89 2.38 -16.99
C SER A 710 -0.74 1.70 -17.72
N ALA A 711 -0.40 0.49 -17.30
CA ALA A 711 0.60 -0.34 -17.95
C ALA A 711 0.31 -1.83 -17.80
N HIS A 712 0.80 -2.62 -18.74
CA HIS A 712 0.81 -4.07 -18.59
C HIS A 712 1.71 -4.49 -17.41
N ARG A 713 1.34 -5.56 -16.71
CA ARG A 713 2.07 -6.03 -15.52
C ARG A 713 3.56 -6.29 -15.78
N ASP A 714 3.88 -6.84 -16.95
CA ASP A 714 5.27 -7.16 -17.31
C ASP A 714 6.06 -5.96 -17.84
N ALA A 715 5.41 -4.81 -18.12
CA ALA A 715 6.10 -3.55 -18.39
C ALA A 715 6.52 -2.84 -17.09
N MET A 716 5.80 -3.09 -15.99
CA MET A 716 6.08 -2.46 -14.68
C MET A 716 7.52 -2.64 -14.18
N PRO A 717 8.19 -3.79 -14.34
CA PRO A 717 9.59 -3.93 -13.92
C PRO A 717 10.56 -2.90 -14.53
N VAL A 718 10.24 -2.33 -15.68
CA VAL A 718 11.04 -1.26 -16.31
C VAL A 718 10.61 0.13 -15.81
N ILE A 719 9.30 0.38 -15.66
CA ILE A 719 8.78 1.73 -15.47
C ILE A 719 8.46 2.08 -14.00
N ARG A 720 8.83 1.23 -13.03
CA ARG A 720 8.57 1.43 -11.59
C ARG A 720 9.78 1.90 -10.78
N MET A 721 10.94 2.15 -11.40
CA MET A 721 12.16 2.51 -10.67
C MET A 721 12.03 3.87 -9.98
N GLN A 722 12.52 3.97 -8.75
CA GLN A 722 12.37 5.16 -7.92
C GLN A 722 12.83 6.46 -8.60
N PRO A 723 14.01 6.53 -9.27
CA PRO A 723 14.43 7.75 -9.96
C PRO A 723 13.42 8.22 -10.99
N CYS A 724 12.91 7.27 -11.78
CA CYS A 724 11.94 7.56 -12.83
C CYS A 724 10.61 8.07 -12.28
N LEU A 725 10.13 7.44 -11.19
CA LEU A 725 8.89 7.84 -10.53
C LEU A 725 9.01 9.20 -9.85
N GLN A 726 10.19 9.58 -9.34
CA GLN A 726 10.44 10.93 -8.81
C GLN A 726 10.33 11.97 -9.93
N ASN A 727 10.96 11.73 -11.08
CA ASN A 727 10.85 12.61 -12.26
C ASN A 727 9.41 12.69 -12.77
N GLN A 728 8.70 11.55 -12.85
CA GLN A 728 7.29 11.47 -13.26
C GLN A 728 6.40 12.29 -12.32
N GLY A 729 6.53 12.08 -11.02
CA GLY A 729 5.75 12.79 -10.02
C GLY A 729 5.95 14.29 -10.12
N TYR A 730 7.20 14.76 -10.15
CA TYR A 730 7.52 16.18 -10.29
C TYR A 730 6.89 16.80 -11.54
N ALA A 731 6.98 16.11 -12.68
CA ALA A 731 6.39 16.55 -13.93
C ALA A 731 4.85 16.65 -13.85
N VAL A 732 4.17 15.67 -13.25
CA VAL A 732 2.71 15.68 -13.04
C VAL A 732 2.29 16.79 -12.07
N GLY A 733 3.10 17.07 -11.04
CA GLY A 733 2.89 18.19 -10.13
C GLY A 733 2.90 19.54 -10.85
N MET A 734 3.90 19.78 -11.71
CA MET A 734 3.95 20.95 -12.57
C MET A 734 2.73 21.03 -13.50
N ALA A 735 2.37 19.93 -14.14
CA ALA A 735 1.21 19.82 -15.02
C ALA A 735 -0.10 20.22 -14.32
N ALA A 736 -0.31 19.76 -13.08
CA ALA A 736 -1.49 20.05 -12.27
C ALA A 736 -1.57 21.55 -11.89
N ALA A 737 -0.45 22.16 -11.53
CA ALA A 737 -0.38 23.59 -11.24
C ALA A 737 -0.69 24.41 -12.49
N TRP A 738 -0.12 24.06 -13.65
CA TRP A 738 -0.39 24.76 -14.91
C TRP A 738 -1.85 24.62 -15.35
N ALA A 739 -2.45 23.45 -15.15
CA ALA A 739 -3.89 23.26 -15.41
C ALA A 739 -4.74 24.28 -14.63
N LYS A 740 -4.40 24.48 -13.36
CA LYS A 740 -5.08 25.47 -12.52
C LYS A 740 -4.87 26.90 -13.00
N PHE A 741 -3.63 27.32 -13.26
CA PHE A 741 -3.32 28.69 -13.62
C PHE A 741 -3.89 29.09 -15.00
N ASN A 742 -3.98 28.13 -15.92
CA ASN A 742 -4.59 28.32 -17.23
C ASN A 742 -6.10 28.06 -17.23
N ASN A 743 -6.70 27.79 -16.07
CA ASN A 743 -8.12 27.45 -15.92
C ASN A 743 -8.59 26.35 -16.89
N GLN A 744 -7.81 25.30 -17.04
CA GLN A 744 -8.07 24.17 -17.93
C GLN A 744 -7.94 22.86 -17.18
N LYS A 745 -8.49 21.76 -17.73
CA LYS A 745 -8.33 20.44 -17.18
C LYS A 745 -6.91 19.92 -17.45
N ILE A 746 -6.37 19.13 -16.52
CA ILE A 746 -5.01 18.60 -16.62
C ILE A 746 -4.74 17.83 -17.94
N ARG A 747 -5.75 17.20 -18.51
CA ARG A 747 -5.71 16.49 -19.81
C ARG A 747 -5.31 17.37 -20.98
N TYR A 748 -5.60 18.65 -20.93
CA TYR A 748 -5.48 19.60 -22.07
C TYR A 748 -4.35 20.61 -21.88
N ILE A 749 -3.41 20.38 -20.97
CA ILE A 749 -2.23 21.23 -20.80
C ILE A 749 -1.37 21.24 -22.08
N ASP A 750 -0.61 22.29 -22.27
CA ASP A 750 0.42 22.33 -23.32
C ASP A 750 1.59 21.41 -22.94
N ILE A 751 1.49 20.14 -23.35
CA ILE A 751 2.49 19.12 -23.05
C ILE A 751 3.86 19.47 -23.66
N LYS A 752 3.90 20.14 -24.81
CA LYS A 752 5.16 20.55 -25.45
C LYS A 752 5.85 21.66 -24.67
N ALA A 753 5.10 22.59 -24.10
CA ALA A 753 5.64 23.58 -23.18
C ALA A 753 6.20 22.92 -21.91
N LEU A 754 5.48 21.94 -21.33
CA LEU A 754 5.96 21.18 -20.18
C LEU A 754 7.23 20.39 -20.50
N GLN A 755 7.27 19.69 -21.63
CA GLN A 755 8.47 18.97 -22.10
C GLN A 755 9.70 19.88 -22.19
N LYS A 756 9.54 21.13 -22.68
CA LYS A 756 10.64 22.09 -22.74
C LYS A 756 11.23 22.40 -21.37
N GLU A 757 10.38 22.57 -20.34
CA GLU A 757 10.87 22.78 -18.98
C GLU A 757 11.54 21.54 -18.39
N LEU A 758 10.99 20.34 -18.65
CA LEU A 758 11.59 19.07 -18.21
C LEU A 758 12.93 18.77 -18.89
N VAL A 759 13.10 19.15 -20.15
CA VAL A 759 14.39 19.04 -20.88
C VAL A 759 15.42 20.02 -20.29
N LYS A 760 15.04 21.23 -19.92
CA LYS A 760 15.96 22.21 -19.30
C LYS A 760 16.62 21.71 -18.02
N ILE A 761 15.87 20.91 -17.25
CA ILE A 761 16.37 20.30 -16.00
C ILE A 761 16.90 18.87 -16.22
N GLU A 762 17.03 18.42 -17.46
CA GLU A 762 17.47 17.08 -17.84
C GLU A 762 16.56 15.93 -17.34
N SER A 763 15.29 16.20 -16.97
CA SER A 763 14.31 15.14 -16.64
C SER A 763 13.87 14.36 -17.88
N LEU A 764 13.96 14.96 -19.04
CA LEU A 764 13.72 14.35 -20.34
C LEU A 764 14.90 14.61 -21.29
N PRO A 765 15.21 13.68 -22.19
CA PRO A 765 16.17 13.94 -23.27
C PRO A 765 15.58 14.89 -24.33
N GLU A 766 16.42 15.62 -25.04
CA GLU A 766 16.03 16.69 -25.97
C GLU A 766 15.14 16.21 -27.13
N HIS A 767 15.36 14.98 -27.62
CA HIS A 767 14.62 14.44 -28.77
C HIS A 767 13.10 14.34 -28.55
N VAL A 768 12.62 14.24 -27.27
CA VAL A 768 11.19 14.17 -26.98
C VAL A 768 10.38 15.39 -27.48
N LEU A 769 11.07 16.53 -27.69
CA LEU A 769 10.44 17.73 -28.23
C LEU A 769 9.92 17.54 -29.66
N THR A 770 10.58 16.65 -30.41
CA THR A 770 10.28 16.37 -31.83
C THR A 770 9.75 14.96 -32.07
N ASP A 771 9.73 14.12 -31.04
CA ASP A 771 9.24 12.75 -31.15
C ASP A 771 7.78 12.72 -31.63
N VAL A 772 7.56 11.76 -32.53
CA VAL A 772 6.23 11.33 -32.99
C VAL A 772 6.00 9.88 -32.54
N ASP A 773 4.75 9.43 -32.57
CA ASP A 773 4.44 8.03 -32.31
C ASP A 773 4.98 7.16 -33.45
N ASN A 774 5.94 6.28 -33.17
CA ASN A 774 6.53 5.38 -34.16
C ASN A 774 5.76 4.06 -34.32
N TYR A 775 4.60 3.92 -33.68
CA TYR A 775 3.65 2.84 -33.89
C TYR A 775 2.55 3.29 -34.88
N PRO A 776 2.07 2.38 -35.78
CA PRO A 776 2.55 1.00 -36.00
C PRO A 776 3.84 0.94 -36.80
N PRO A 777 4.63 -0.17 -36.69
CA PRO A 777 5.79 -0.38 -37.53
C PRO A 777 5.38 -0.49 -39.02
N SER A 778 6.28 -0.11 -39.95
CA SER A 778 5.97 -0.28 -41.36
C SER A 778 5.85 -1.76 -41.73
N TYR A 779 5.12 -2.06 -42.83
CA TYR A 779 4.93 -3.44 -43.25
C TYR A 779 6.28 -4.07 -43.68
N GLU A 780 7.17 -3.29 -44.27
CA GLU A 780 8.52 -3.70 -44.63
C GLU A 780 9.35 -4.13 -43.42
N LYS A 781 9.25 -3.40 -42.31
CA LYS A 781 9.91 -3.77 -41.06
C LYS A 781 9.38 -5.09 -40.49
N ILE A 782 8.05 -5.33 -40.54
CA ILE A 782 7.44 -6.58 -40.09
C ILE A 782 7.93 -7.74 -40.99
N GLN A 783 7.96 -7.56 -42.31
CA GLN A 783 8.42 -8.59 -43.22
C GLN A 783 9.91 -8.91 -43.03
N GLN A 784 10.74 -7.89 -42.84
CA GLN A 784 12.16 -8.08 -42.51
C GLN A 784 12.34 -8.81 -41.20
N ALA A 785 11.60 -8.43 -40.17
CA ALA A 785 11.61 -9.11 -38.87
C ALA A 785 11.17 -10.57 -39.01
N ALA A 786 10.10 -10.87 -39.78
CA ALA A 786 9.66 -12.22 -40.05
C ALA A 786 10.71 -13.09 -40.76
N GLN A 787 11.56 -12.48 -41.62
CA GLN A 787 12.67 -13.17 -42.26
C GLN A 787 13.85 -13.39 -41.30
N SER A 788 14.16 -12.41 -40.43
CA SER A 788 15.31 -12.47 -39.51
C SER A 788 15.01 -13.26 -38.22
N VAL A 789 13.76 -13.48 -37.85
CA VAL A 789 13.37 -14.09 -36.58
C VAL A 789 13.88 -15.52 -36.36
N VAL A 790 14.23 -16.22 -37.46
CA VAL A 790 14.89 -17.53 -37.43
C VAL A 790 16.34 -17.45 -36.88
N ASN A 791 16.90 -16.27 -36.79
CA ASN A 791 18.22 -16.00 -36.24
C ASN A 791 18.06 -15.52 -34.79
N ASP A 792 17.99 -16.45 -33.86
CA ASP A 792 17.90 -16.17 -32.42
C ASP A 792 16.77 -15.20 -32.02
N LEU A 793 15.63 -15.32 -32.70
CA LEU A 793 14.41 -14.49 -32.46
C LEU A 793 14.67 -12.98 -32.67
N GLU A 794 15.57 -12.60 -33.59
CA GLU A 794 15.81 -11.22 -33.99
C GLU A 794 14.56 -10.61 -34.61
N GLY A 795 14.08 -9.46 -34.08
CA GLY A 795 12.89 -8.77 -34.55
C GLY A 795 11.57 -9.32 -34.01
N LEU A 796 11.60 -10.30 -33.10
CA LEU A 796 10.37 -10.86 -32.51
C LEU A 796 9.48 -9.77 -31.90
N GLU A 797 10.08 -8.80 -31.20
CA GLU A 797 9.37 -7.66 -30.60
C GLU A 797 8.59 -6.83 -31.64
N THR A 798 9.12 -6.68 -32.86
CA THR A 798 8.48 -5.94 -33.96
C THR A 798 7.30 -6.73 -34.55
N ILE A 799 7.46 -8.05 -34.71
CA ILE A 799 6.42 -8.95 -35.21
C ILE A 799 5.22 -8.95 -34.26
N LEU A 800 5.46 -9.10 -32.96
CA LEU A 800 4.41 -9.19 -31.94
C LEU A 800 3.76 -7.84 -31.67
N TRP A 801 4.41 -6.73 -31.98
CA TRP A 801 3.91 -5.37 -31.76
C TRP A 801 2.68 -5.06 -32.61
N ASP A 802 2.67 -5.59 -33.86
CA ASP A 802 1.47 -5.61 -34.72
C ASP A 802 1.09 -7.07 -34.99
N LYS A 803 0.30 -7.63 -34.07
CA LYS A 803 0.00 -9.06 -34.04
C LYS A 803 -0.65 -9.54 -35.35
N GLU A 804 -1.58 -8.79 -35.91
CA GLU A 804 -2.33 -9.20 -37.11
C GLU A 804 -1.41 -9.31 -38.33
N ARG A 805 -0.65 -8.26 -38.62
CA ARG A 805 0.30 -8.24 -39.73
C ARG A 805 1.49 -9.18 -39.49
N GLY A 806 1.91 -9.32 -38.23
CA GLY A 806 2.95 -10.26 -37.80
C GLY A 806 2.56 -11.72 -38.05
N ILE A 807 1.36 -12.15 -37.68
CA ILE A 807 0.84 -13.50 -37.96
C ILE A 807 0.83 -13.78 -39.45
N SER A 808 0.33 -12.82 -40.26
CA SER A 808 0.32 -12.96 -41.73
C SER A 808 1.74 -13.19 -42.28
N ALA A 809 2.69 -12.32 -41.90
CA ALA A 809 4.07 -12.41 -42.36
C ALA A 809 4.77 -13.72 -41.94
N LEU A 810 4.56 -14.17 -40.69
CA LEU A 810 5.10 -15.44 -40.20
C LEU A 810 4.50 -16.64 -40.93
N THR A 811 3.19 -16.62 -41.21
CA THR A 811 2.51 -17.69 -41.93
C THR A 811 3.03 -17.82 -43.36
N ASP A 812 3.26 -16.69 -44.06
CA ASP A 812 3.88 -16.69 -45.39
C ASP A 812 5.29 -17.29 -45.33
N GLN A 813 6.11 -16.90 -44.37
CA GLN A 813 7.48 -17.43 -44.22
C GLN A 813 7.49 -18.93 -43.87
N PHE A 814 6.54 -19.39 -43.05
CA PHE A 814 6.38 -20.80 -42.71
C PHE A 814 6.10 -21.65 -43.95
N HIS A 815 5.26 -21.16 -44.87
CA HIS A 815 4.97 -21.89 -46.12
C HIS A 815 6.07 -21.80 -47.19
N LEU A 816 6.85 -20.73 -47.20
CA LEU A 816 7.92 -20.50 -48.14
C LEU A 816 9.18 -21.31 -47.83
N THR A 817 9.52 -21.47 -46.51
CA THR A 817 10.77 -22.12 -46.15
C THR A 817 10.76 -23.63 -46.37
N GLN A 818 11.86 -24.19 -46.83
CA GLN A 818 12.12 -25.64 -46.91
C GLN A 818 13.03 -26.13 -45.75
N ASN A 819 13.44 -25.25 -44.85
CA ASN A 819 14.29 -25.58 -43.72
C ASN A 819 13.42 -25.94 -42.52
N ASP A 820 13.50 -27.19 -42.04
CA ASP A 820 12.68 -27.68 -40.93
C ASP A 820 12.96 -26.95 -39.61
N ALA A 821 14.21 -26.52 -39.36
CA ALA A 821 14.55 -25.74 -38.18
C ALA A 821 13.86 -24.34 -38.23
N HIS A 822 13.83 -23.71 -39.40
CA HIS A 822 13.13 -22.43 -39.60
C HIS A 822 11.60 -22.62 -39.44
N LYS A 823 11.05 -23.72 -39.99
CA LYS A 823 9.60 -24.05 -39.80
C LYS A 823 9.26 -24.15 -38.32
N LEU A 824 10.10 -24.81 -37.53
CA LEU A 824 9.87 -24.97 -36.09
C LEU A 824 9.90 -23.62 -35.37
N VAL A 825 10.78 -22.67 -35.72
CA VAL A 825 10.78 -21.32 -35.14
C VAL A 825 9.45 -20.62 -35.44
N TYR A 826 9.01 -20.61 -36.72
CA TYR A 826 7.73 -20.01 -37.09
C TYR A 826 6.55 -20.69 -36.40
N ALA A 827 6.53 -22.03 -36.37
CA ALA A 827 5.49 -22.81 -35.69
C ALA A 827 5.40 -22.47 -34.19
N ARG A 828 6.55 -22.33 -33.51
CA ARG A 828 6.60 -21.97 -32.10
C ARG A 828 6.02 -20.58 -31.83
N ILE A 829 6.36 -19.60 -32.68
CA ILE A 829 5.84 -18.22 -32.51
C ILE A 829 4.34 -18.20 -32.82
N LEU A 830 3.91 -18.80 -33.93
CA LEU A 830 2.50 -18.88 -34.33
C LEU A 830 1.67 -19.63 -33.28
N GLY A 831 2.15 -20.79 -32.83
CA GLY A 831 1.51 -21.54 -31.75
C GLY A 831 1.40 -20.74 -30.46
N MET A 832 2.43 -19.99 -30.06
CA MET A 832 2.40 -19.13 -28.90
C MET A 832 1.34 -18.01 -29.03
N LEU A 833 1.07 -17.55 -30.26
CA LEU A 833 0.00 -16.57 -30.55
C LEU A 833 -1.40 -17.20 -30.65
N GLY A 834 -1.49 -18.52 -30.58
CA GLY A 834 -2.76 -19.25 -30.64
C GLY A 834 -3.15 -19.74 -32.05
N GLU A 835 -2.21 -19.59 -33.03
CA GLU A 835 -2.45 -20.07 -34.40
C GLU A 835 -2.13 -21.55 -34.52
N SER A 836 -2.92 -22.27 -35.29
CA SER A 836 -2.73 -23.73 -35.50
C SER A 836 -1.73 -24.08 -36.59
N THR A 837 -1.22 -23.07 -37.33
CA THR A 837 -0.20 -23.30 -38.35
C THR A 837 1.06 -23.85 -37.71
N GLY A 838 1.58 -24.99 -38.20
CA GLY A 838 2.82 -25.59 -37.66
C GLY A 838 2.61 -26.49 -36.43
N TRP A 839 1.38 -26.87 -36.07
CA TRP A 839 1.13 -27.74 -34.92
C TRP A 839 1.83 -29.11 -35.01
N LYS A 840 2.00 -29.65 -36.22
CA LYS A 840 2.69 -30.93 -36.48
C LYS A 840 4.18 -30.83 -36.17
N GLU A 841 4.78 -29.74 -36.57
CA GLU A 841 6.21 -29.42 -36.32
C GLU A 841 6.45 -29.28 -34.80
N LEU A 842 5.52 -28.67 -34.08
CA LEU A 842 5.59 -28.58 -32.61
C LEU A 842 5.54 -29.94 -31.93
N ILE A 843 4.59 -30.80 -32.31
CA ILE A 843 4.49 -32.16 -31.75
C ILE A 843 5.74 -32.96 -32.09
N ALA A 844 6.17 -32.95 -33.34
CA ALA A 844 7.36 -33.70 -33.76
C ALA A 844 8.62 -33.24 -32.99
N ALA A 845 8.73 -31.93 -32.74
CA ALA A 845 9.86 -31.40 -31.93
C ALA A 845 9.77 -31.85 -30.47
N ILE A 846 8.59 -31.80 -29.86
CA ILE A 846 8.41 -32.28 -28.45
C ILE A 846 8.66 -33.78 -28.35
N ASP A 847 8.30 -34.56 -29.35
CA ASP A 847 8.51 -36.02 -29.37
C ASP A 847 9.99 -36.45 -29.48
N THR A 848 10.89 -35.52 -29.82
CA THR A 848 12.35 -35.78 -29.78
C THR A 848 12.91 -35.81 -28.36
N TYR A 849 12.15 -35.32 -27.37
CA TYR A 849 12.58 -35.29 -25.98
C TYR A 849 12.09 -36.56 -25.26
N ASP A 850 13.04 -37.34 -24.78
CA ASP A 850 12.73 -38.48 -23.90
C ASP A 850 12.44 -38.04 -22.46
N ASP A 851 12.97 -36.88 -22.01
CA ASP A 851 12.80 -36.32 -20.66
C ASP A 851 12.81 -34.81 -20.73
N TRP A 852 12.56 -34.15 -19.57
CA TRP A 852 12.60 -32.72 -19.43
C TRP A 852 14.03 -32.15 -19.60
N ASP A 853 14.14 -30.99 -20.24
CA ASP A 853 15.37 -30.19 -20.25
C ASP A 853 15.56 -29.45 -18.89
N GLU A 854 16.59 -28.61 -18.78
CA GLU A 854 16.79 -27.81 -17.56
C GLU A 854 15.76 -26.70 -17.50
N GLY A 855 14.84 -26.82 -16.57
CA GLY A 855 13.80 -25.85 -16.32
C GLY A 855 14.24 -24.70 -15.41
N TRP A 856 13.29 -23.96 -14.90
CA TRP A 856 13.52 -22.82 -14.05
C TRP A 856 12.73 -22.89 -12.73
N ASN A 857 13.41 -22.60 -11.63
CA ASN A 857 12.84 -22.41 -10.31
C ASN A 857 13.12 -21.00 -9.83
N TYR A 858 12.11 -20.35 -9.28
CA TYR A 858 12.31 -19.12 -8.54
C TYR A 858 12.78 -19.46 -7.12
N THR A 859 14.06 -19.30 -6.85
CA THR A 859 14.70 -19.74 -5.59
C THR A 859 15.11 -18.61 -4.67
N GLY A 860 15.02 -17.36 -5.13
CA GLY A 860 15.41 -16.20 -4.32
C GLY A 860 15.10 -14.86 -4.97
N MET A 861 15.45 -13.80 -4.25
CA MET A 861 15.31 -12.43 -4.73
C MET A 861 16.34 -12.14 -5.84
N GLY A 862 15.88 -11.45 -6.90
CA GLY A 862 16.79 -10.96 -7.95
C GLY A 862 17.21 -12.03 -8.95
N GLN A 863 16.40 -13.06 -9.17
CA GLN A 863 16.60 -13.98 -10.31
C GLN A 863 16.04 -13.33 -11.57
N PHE A 864 16.91 -12.61 -12.26
CA PHE A 864 16.61 -11.97 -13.54
C PHE A 864 16.93 -12.91 -14.71
N GLY A 865 16.18 -12.79 -15.81
CA GLY A 865 16.45 -13.53 -17.04
C GLY A 865 15.51 -14.71 -17.24
N GLN A 866 16.06 -15.89 -17.50
CA GLN A 866 15.29 -17.06 -17.91
C GLN A 866 14.21 -17.47 -16.88
N SER A 867 12.95 -17.53 -17.33
CA SER A 867 11.81 -17.96 -16.52
C SER A 867 11.12 -19.22 -17.06
N ILE A 868 11.66 -19.82 -18.12
CA ILE A 868 11.06 -20.92 -18.88
C ILE A 868 12.16 -21.62 -19.69
N SER A 869 12.06 -22.93 -19.88
CA SER A 869 12.96 -23.69 -20.76
C SER A 869 12.48 -23.66 -22.23
N TYR A 870 13.29 -24.16 -23.13
CA TYR A 870 12.89 -24.29 -24.53
C TYR A 870 11.76 -25.31 -24.73
N LEU A 871 11.82 -26.44 -24.03
CA LEU A 871 10.78 -27.45 -24.05
C LEU A 871 9.46 -26.92 -23.44
N ASP A 872 9.55 -26.18 -22.32
CA ASP A 872 8.38 -25.50 -21.75
C ASP A 872 7.70 -24.59 -22.78
N SER A 873 8.50 -23.82 -23.55
CA SER A 873 8.02 -22.93 -24.59
C SER A 873 7.30 -23.70 -25.73
N LEU A 874 7.85 -24.83 -26.15
CA LEU A 874 7.23 -25.71 -27.14
C LEU A 874 5.89 -26.27 -26.66
N ILE A 875 5.85 -26.75 -25.42
CA ILE A 875 4.63 -27.31 -24.80
C ILE A 875 3.53 -26.25 -24.69
N ILE A 876 3.86 -25.05 -24.23
CA ILE A 876 2.88 -23.95 -24.17
C ILE A 876 2.39 -23.57 -25.56
N ALA A 877 3.29 -23.46 -26.55
CA ALA A 877 2.93 -23.16 -27.91
C ALA A 877 2.00 -24.23 -28.52
N ALA A 878 2.31 -25.52 -28.32
CA ALA A 878 1.46 -26.63 -28.76
C ALA A 878 0.07 -26.59 -28.09
N GLY A 879 0.03 -26.35 -26.78
CA GLY A 879 -1.22 -26.21 -26.04
C GLY A 879 -2.09 -25.05 -26.55
N ARG A 880 -1.48 -23.90 -26.84
CA ARG A 880 -2.18 -22.70 -27.36
C ARG A 880 -2.74 -22.88 -28.76
N THR A 881 -2.27 -23.83 -29.55
CA THR A 881 -2.91 -24.20 -30.83
C THR A 881 -4.31 -24.80 -30.63
N LYS A 882 -4.67 -25.20 -29.43
CA LYS A 882 -5.93 -25.89 -29.07
C LYS A 882 -6.16 -27.20 -29.81
N ARG A 883 -5.08 -27.79 -30.34
CA ARG A 883 -5.16 -29.08 -31.06
C ARG A 883 -5.13 -30.24 -30.09
N LYS A 884 -6.15 -31.08 -30.11
CA LYS A 884 -6.22 -32.28 -29.26
C LYS A 884 -5.13 -33.29 -29.59
N GLU A 885 -4.62 -33.26 -30.81
CA GLU A 885 -3.55 -34.14 -31.27
C GLU A 885 -2.23 -33.89 -30.49
N ALA A 886 -2.09 -32.76 -29.75
CA ALA A 886 -0.97 -32.50 -28.89
C ALA A 886 -1.07 -33.20 -27.51
N LEU A 887 -2.24 -33.66 -27.10
CA LEU A 887 -2.47 -34.26 -25.77
C LEU A 887 -1.55 -35.46 -25.47
N PRO A 888 -1.44 -36.48 -26.33
CA PRO A 888 -0.60 -37.65 -26.01
C PRO A 888 0.85 -37.29 -25.72
N THR A 889 1.43 -36.37 -26.51
CA THR A 889 2.79 -35.89 -26.37
C THR A 889 2.99 -35.10 -25.07
N ILE A 890 2.05 -34.20 -24.72
CA ILE A 890 2.09 -33.41 -23.49
C ILE A 890 1.91 -34.30 -22.26
N ILE A 891 0.98 -35.26 -22.30
CA ILE A 891 0.69 -36.20 -21.21
C ILE A 891 1.90 -37.10 -20.95
N ARG A 892 2.55 -37.61 -21.98
CA ARG A 892 3.77 -38.42 -21.86
C ARG A 892 4.88 -37.71 -21.06
N LEU A 893 5.08 -36.42 -21.27
CA LEU A 893 6.05 -35.63 -20.48
C LEU A 893 5.49 -35.28 -19.09
N ALA A 894 4.21 -34.97 -18.98
CA ALA A 894 3.58 -34.70 -17.67
C ALA A 894 3.70 -35.88 -16.70
N GLU A 895 3.61 -37.15 -17.18
CA GLU A 895 3.81 -38.35 -16.37
C GLU A 895 5.25 -38.58 -15.87
N LYS A 896 6.25 -37.84 -16.42
CA LYS A 896 7.64 -37.86 -15.97
C LYS A 896 7.94 -36.84 -14.89
N LEU A 897 7.01 -35.93 -14.58
CA LEU A 897 7.19 -34.94 -13.51
C LEU A 897 7.26 -35.62 -12.15
N THR A 898 8.14 -35.14 -11.29
CA THR A 898 8.27 -35.54 -9.89
C THR A 898 8.11 -34.30 -9.00
N PRO A 899 7.89 -34.42 -7.70
CA PRO A 899 7.78 -33.27 -6.79
C PRO A 899 8.98 -32.33 -6.85
N GLU A 900 10.16 -32.83 -7.22
CA GLU A 900 11.43 -32.12 -7.36
C GLU A 900 11.63 -31.45 -8.72
N SER A 901 10.79 -31.72 -9.70
CA SER A 901 10.85 -31.11 -11.03
C SER A 901 10.74 -29.58 -10.94
N HIS A 902 11.30 -28.88 -11.91
CA HIS A 902 11.32 -27.42 -11.94
C HIS A 902 9.90 -26.81 -12.04
N PHE A 903 9.69 -25.69 -11.39
CA PHE A 903 8.40 -24.99 -11.38
C PHE A 903 7.90 -24.68 -12.80
N SER A 904 8.80 -24.31 -13.72
CA SER A 904 8.44 -23.94 -15.09
C SER A 904 7.78 -25.08 -15.87
N HIS A 905 8.17 -26.35 -15.62
CA HIS A 905 7.58 -27.51 -16.25
C HIS A 905 6.13 -27.74 -15.82
N PHE A 906 5.85 -27.66 -14.50
CA PHE A 906 4.47 -27.70 -13.99
C PHE A 906 3.61 -26.60 -14.60
N ARG A 907 4.18 -25.40 -14.71
CA ARG A 907 3.51 -24.26 -15.33
C ARG A 907 3.22 -24.48 -16.81
N ALA A 908 4.17 -25.04 -17.56
CA ALA A 908 4.00 -25.34 -18.98
C ALA A 908 2.89 -26.37 -19.21
N VAL A 909 2.92 -27.48 -18.47
CA VAL A 909 1.87 -28.53 -18.53
C VAL A 909 0.50 -27.95 -18.17
N ALA A 910 0.41 -27.19 -17.07
CA ALA A 910 -0.83 -26.58 -16.64
C ALA A 910 -1.43 -25.65 -17.72
N ILE A 911 -0.63 -24.72 -18.27
CA ILE A 911 -1.07 -23.79 -19.32
C ILE A 911 -1.49 -24.54 -20.58
N ALA A 912 -0.74 -25.56 -21.01
CA ALA A 912 -1.04 -26.30 -22.22
C ALA A 912 -2.37 -27.08 -22.08
N LEU A 913 -2.52 -27.85 -21.00
CA LEU A 913 -3.72 -28.68 -20.80
C LEU A 913 -4.97 -27.84 -20.57
N GLU A 914 -4.88 -26.77 -19.72
CA GLU A 914 -6.06 -25.90 -19.50
C GLU A 914 -6.48 -25.10 -20.75
N THR A 915 -5.54 -24.83 -21.67
CA THR A 915 -5.85 -24.12 -22.92
C THR A 915 -6.51 -25.04 -23.94
N ILE A 916 -6.10 -26.29 -24.02
CA ILE A 916 -6.80 -27.31 -24.83
C ILE A 916 -8.16 -27.60 -24.20
N GLY A 917 -8.26 -27.71 -22.87
CA GLY A 917 -9.50 -27.87 -22.12
C GLY A 917 -10.17 -29.23 -22.31
N ASP A 918 -9.40 -30.27 -22.72
CA ASP A 918 -9.94 -31.59 -22.95
C ASP A 918 -9.92 -32.45 -21.67
N PRO A 919 -10.98 -33.24 -21.40
CA PRO A 919 -11.04 -34.13 -20.24
C PRO A 919 -9.93 -35.17 -20.14
N GLU A 920 -9.31 -35.57 -21.26
CA GLU A 920 -8.15 -36.47 -21.22
C GLU A 920 -6.95 -35.90 -20.45
N GLY A 921 -6.83 -34.57 -20.37
CA GLY A 921 -5.80 -33.89 -19.56
C GLY A 921 -6.07 -33.91 -18.06
N ALA A 922 -7.25 -34.26 -17.61
CA ALA A 922 -7.66 -34.17 -16.20
C ALA A 922 -6.95 -35.22 -15.31
N GLU A 923 -6.91 -36.48 -15.73
CA GLU A 923 -6.28 -37.54 -14.93
C GLU A 923 -4.77 -37.34 -14.71
N PRO A 924 -3.96 -36.95 -15.72
CA PRO A 924 -2.55 -36.61 -15.52
C PRO A 924 -2.33 -35.47 -14.52
N LEU A 925 -3.13 -34.41 -14.61
CA LEU A 925 -3.07 -33.29 -13.65
C LEU A 925 -3.44 -33.73 -12.23
N PHE A 926 -4.45 -34.59 -12.09
CA PHE A 926 -4.82 -35.19 -10.80
C PHE A 926 -3.66 -36.01 -10.20
N ARG A 927 -3.01 -36.87 -11.00
CA ARG A 927 -1.87 -37.67 -10.55
C ARG A 927 -0.71 -36.79 -10.06
N ILE A 928 -0.41 -35.68 -10.74
CA ILE A 928 0.62 -34.73 -10.31
C ILE A 928 0.23 -34.10 -8.97
N LEU A 929 -1.03 -33.69 -8.80
CA LEU A 929 -1.52 -33.10 -7.56
C LEU A 929 -1.51 -34.09 -6.37
N GLU A 930 -1.64 -35.40 -6.60
CA GLU A 930 -1.56 -36.44 -5.55
C GLU A 930 -0.13 -36.78 -5.15
N MET A 931 0.89 -36.26 -5.84
CA MET A 931 2.28 -36.47 -5.44
C MET A 931 2.59 -35.85 -4.07
N PRO A 932 3.40 -36.47 -3.22
CA PRO A 932 3.75 -35.93 -1.92
C PRO A 932 4.34 -34.52 -1.98
N GLY A 933 3.80 -33.60 -1.19
CA GLY A 933 4.30 -32.21 -1.09
C GLY A 933 3.90 -31.28 -2.24
N VAL A 934 3.01 -31.70 -3.15
CA VAL A 934 2.45 -30.84 -4.20
C VAL A 934 1.23 -30.08 -3.68
N ARG A 935 0.43 -30.66 -2.80
CA ARG A 935 -0.77 -30.07 -2.16
C ARG A 935 -0.52 -29.67 -0.70
N GLY A 936 -1.44 -28.85 -0.17
CA GLY A 936 -1.48 -28.52 1.25
C GLY A 936 -0.77 -27.21 1.61
N HIS A 937 -0.71 -26.24 0.69
CA HIS A 937 0.01 -24.97 0.87
C HIS A 937 -0.92 -23.76 1.04
N VAL A 938 -2.21 -23.97 1.21
CA VAL A 938 -3.19 -22.93 1.52
C VAL A 938 -2.99 -22.39 2.93
N MET A 939 -3.21 -21.08 3.14
CA MET A 939 -3.10 -20.40 4.43
C MET A 939 -4.46 -19.82 4.84
N PRO A 940 -5.41 -20.63 5.32
CA PRO A 940 -6.77 -20.18 5.63
C PRO A 940 -6.85 -19.38 6.94
N ASP A 941 -5.84 -19.45 7.79
CA ASP A 941 -5.77 -18.79 9.08
C ASP A 941 -4.33 -18.44 9.46
N ILE A 942 -4.20 -17.55 10.46
CA ILE A 942 -2.89 -17.00 10.87
C ILE A 942 -1.97 -18.04 11.52
N LYS A 943 -2.50 -19.06 12.20
CA LYS A 943 -1.70 -20.10 12.83
C LYS A 943 -1.05 -20.98 11.76
N THR A 944 -1.81 -21.34 10.74
CA THR A 944 -1.31 -22.05 9.55
C THR A 944 -0.27 -21.20 8.81
N ALA A 945 -0.55 -19.91 8.60
CA ALA A 945 0.37 -18.99 7.94
C ALA A 945 1.71 -18.88 8.71
N LYS A 946 1.69 -18.74 10.04
CA LYS A 946 2.89 -18.74 10.90
C LYS A 946 3.71 -20.03 10.74
N LYS A 947 3.03 -21.20 10.72
CA LYS A 947 3.69 -22.51 10.58
C LYS A 947 4.33 -22.70 9.21
N LEU A 948 3.69 -22.24 8.15
CA LEU A 948 4.15 -22.45 6.77
C LEU A 948 5.19 -21.42 6.31
N THR A 949 5.31 -20.28 6.98
CA THR A 949 6.25 -19.21 6.55
C THR A 949 7.68 -19.53 6.99
N PRO A 950 8.65 -19.62 6.06
CA PRO A 950 10.03 -19.90 6.39
C PRO A 950 10.69 -18.81 7.23
N ALA A 951 11.66 -19.17 8.05
CA ALA A 951 12.38 -18.22 8.91
C ALA A 951 13.31 -17.29 8.13
N HIS A 952 13.95 -17.76 7.05
CA HIS A 952 14.87 -16.93 6.27
C HIS A 952 14.14 -15.80 5.53
N LYS A 953 14.71 -14.59 5.55
CA LYS A 953 14.04 -13.37 5.06
C LYS A 953 13.63 -13.37 3.58
N ASN A 954 14.35 -14.12 2.75
CA ASN A 954 14.12 -14.19 1.29
C ASN A 954 13.79 -15.61 0.81
N ASP A 955 13.38 -16.50 1.72
CA ASP A 955 12.94 -17.84 1.33
C ASP A 955 11.55 -17.77 0.68
N VAL A 956 11.49 -18.08 -0.60
CA VAL A 956 10.29 -18.04 -1.43
C VAL A 956 9.62 -19.41 -1.60
N SER A 957 10.09 -20.44 -0.92
CA SER A 957 9.65 -21.82 -1.13
C SER A 957 8.14 -22.02 -0.94
N THR A 958 7.57 -21.45 0.12
CA THR A 958 6.12 -21.52 0.38
C THR A 958 5.31 -20.84 -0.70
N ARG A 959 5.78 -19.70 -1.21
CA ARG A 959 5.15 -18.96 -2.31
C ARG A 959 5.09 -19.83 -3.57
N ASN A 960 6.21 -20.44 -3.94
CA ASN A 960 6.32 -21.26 -5.15
C ASN A 960 5.47 -22.53 -5.07
N LYS A 961 5.47 -23.20 -3.92
CA LYS A 961 4.64 -24.39 -3.69
C LYS A 961 3.15 -24.09 -3.79
N SER A 962 2.71 -23.00 -3.16
CA SER A 962 1.31 -22.54 -3.23
C SER A 962 0.90 -22.18 -4.66
N LEU A 963 1.78 -21.49 -5.39
CA LEU A 963 1.50 -21.10 -6.77
C LEU A 963 1.40 -22.31 -7.68
N ARG A 964 2.29 -23.30 -7.52
CA ARG A 964 2.26 -24.59 -8.22
C ARG A 964 0.94 -25.32 -7.99
N GLU A 965 0.54 -25.48 -6.73
CA GLU A 965 -0.73 -26.13 -6.37
C GLU A 965 -1.92 -25.40 -7.01
N LEU A 966 -1.98 -24.08 -6.92
CA LEU A 966 -3.09 -23.28 -7.42
C LEU A 966 -3.23 -23.35 -8.95
N ILE A 967 -2.12 -23.23 -9.72
CA ILE A 967 -2.18 -23.31 -11.19
C ILE A 967 -2.53 -24.70 -11.69
N LEU A 968 -2.03 -25.77 -11.04
CA LEU A 968 -2.39 -27.14 -11.36
C LEU A 968 -3.87 -27.43 -11.03
N GLY A 969 -4.35 -26.95 -9.86
CA GLY A 969 -5.76 -27.08 -9.45
C GLY A 969 -6.70 -26.35 -10.43
N ARG A 970 -6.32 -25.16 -10.88
CA ARG A 970 -7.05 -24.40 -11.92
C ARG A 970 -7.11 -25.18 -13.24
N ALA A 971 -5.96 -25.71 -13.68
CA ALA A 971 -5.88 -26.47 -14.92
C ALA A 971 -6.76 -27.73 -14.84
N LEU A 972 -6.69 -28.48 -13.73
CA LEU A 972 -7.57 -29.64 -13.51
C LEU A 972 -9.04 -29.28 -13.56
N TYR A 973 -9.44 -28.18 -12.89
CA TYR A 973 -10.82 -27.70 -12.90
C TYR A 973 -11.33 -27.40 -14.32
N LYS A 974 -10.48 -26.78 -15.16
CA LYS A 974 -10.80 -26.46 -16.55
C LYS A 974 -10.84 -27.68 -17.48
N CYS A 975 -10.10 -28.76 -17.16
CA CYS A 975 -10.08 -30.01 -17.94
C CYS A 975 -11.19 -31.00 -17.55
N GLY A 976 -12.19 -30.60 -16.76
CA GLY A 976 -13.30 -31.45 -16.36
C GLY A 976 -13.24 -31.99 -14.94
N ASP A 977 -12.26 -31.54 -14.15
CA ASP A 977 -12.18 -31.69 -12.69
C ASP A 977 -12.28 -33.12 -12.17
N PHE A 978 -11.34 -33.95 -12.60
CA PHE A 978 -11.26 -35.36 -12.16
C PHE A 978 -11.35 -35.49 -10.63
N ASN A 979 -12.31 -36.27 -10.14
CA ASN A 979 -12.63 -36.47 -8.71
C ASN A 979 -12.98 -35.20 -7.94
N GLY A 980 -13.26 -34.07 -8.57
CA GLY A 980 -13.60 -32.79 -7.93
C GLY A 980 -12.44 -32.09 -7.21
N VAL A 981 -11.19 -32.54 -7.44
CA VAL A 981 -10.01 -32.03 -6.71
C VAL A 981 -9.63 -30.61 -7.12
N GLY A 982 -9.80 -30.24 -8.40
CA GLY A 982 -9.57 -28.88 -8.86
C GLY A 982 -10.52 -27.88 -8.19
N ASN A 983 -11.81 -28.22 -8.13
CA ASN A 983 -12.83 -27.44 -7.43
C ASN A 983 -12.52 -27.33 -5.91
N GLN A 984 -12.09 -28.43 -5.29
CA GLN A 984 -11.69 -28.42 -3.89
C GLN A 984 -10.52 -27.45 -3.63
N ILE A 985 -9.44 -27.53 -4.43
CA ILE A 985 -8.27 -26.64 -4.31
C ILE A 985 -8.69 -25.18 -4.47
N LEU A 986 -9.49 -24.86 -5.48
CA LEU A 986 -9.97 -23.49 -5.71
C LEU A 986 -10.84 -22.99 -4.54
N ASN A 987 -11.72 -23.83 -3.98
CA ASN A 987 -12.50 -23.48 -2.79
C ASN A 987 -11.63 -23.28 -1.54
N ASP A 988 -10.54 -24.04 -1.39
CA ASP A 988 -9.61 -23.86 -0.29
C ASP A 988 -8.82 -22.54 -0.44
N TYR A 989 -8.29 -22.25 -1.64
CA TYR A 989 -7.62 -21.00 -1.93
C TYR A 989 -8.55 -19.77 -1.92
N SER A 990 -9.85 -19.94 -2.14
CA SER A 990 -10.85 -18.86 -1.96
C SER A 990 -11.03 -18.44 -0.50
N LYS A 991 -10.34 -19.11 0.45
CA LYS A 991 -10.25 -18.76 1.86
C LYS A 991 -8.83 -18.37 2.28
N ASP A 992 -7.85 -18.39 1.37
CA ASP A 992 -6.45 -18.08 1.67
C ASP A 992 -6.30 -16.63 2.14
N LEU A 993 -5.51 -16.40 3.18
CA LEU A 993 -5.24 -15.06 3.68
C LEU A 993 -4.48 -14.18 2.68
N ARG A 994 -3.73 -14.77 1.76
CA ARG A 994 -3.02 -14.02 0.70
C ARG A 994 -4.02 -13.55 -0.35
N GLY A 995 -4.23 -12.23 -0.43
CA GLY A 995 -5.28 -11.60 -1.22
C GLY A 995 -5.23 -11.92 -2.73
N HIS A 996 -4.03 -12.08 -3.30
CA HIS A 996 -3.89 -12.48 -4.70
C HIS A 996 -4.39 -13.90 -4.96
N TYR A 997 -4.12 -14.87 -4.09
CA TYR A 997 -4.62 -16.23 -4.26
C TYR A 997 -6.13 -16.32 -4.05
N TYR A 998 -6.64 -15.64 -3.01
CA TYR A 998 -8.07 -15.50 -2.78
C TYR A 998 -8.81 -14.98 -4.02
N ARG A 999 -8.34 -13.83 -4.57
CA ARG A 999 -8.98 -13.20 -5.74
C ARG A 999 -8.91 -14.09 -6.97
N HIS A 1000 -7.77 -14.72 -7.22
CA HIS A 1000 -7.62 -15.61 -8.36
C HIS A 1000 -8.56 -16.82 -8.26
N ALA A 1001 -8.52 -17.56 -7.16
CA ALA A 1001 -9.36 -18.74 -6.96
C ALA A 1001 -10.86 -18.40 -7.03
N SER A 1002 -11.29 -17.32 -6.35
CA SER A 1002 -12.69 -16.86 -6.37
C SER A 1002 -13.12 -16.44 -7.79
N GLY A 1003 -12.22 -15.74 -8.52
CA GLY A 1003 -12.49 -15.33 -9.90
C GLY A 1003 -12.62 -16.50 -10.85
N VAL A 1004 -11.77 -17.53 -10.72
CA VAL A 1004 -11.87 -18.78 -11.51
C VAL A 1004 -13.20 -19.46 -11.24
N LEU A 1005 -13.57 -19.67 -9.99
CA LEU A 1005 -14.84 -20.28 -9.60
C LEU A 1005 -16.04 -19.50 -10.16
N GLN A 1006 -16.00 -18.17 -10.11
CA GLN A 1006 -17.07 -17.32 -10.64
C GLN A 1006 -17.19 -17.40 -12.17
N MET A 1007 -16.07 -17.32 -12.89
CA MET A 1007 -16.04 -17.35 -14.36
C MET A 1007 -16.52 -18.68 -14.93
N PHE A 1008 -16.18 -19.80 -14.30
CA PHE A 1008 -16.46 -21.14 -14.82
C PHE A 1008 -17.69 -21.82 -14.19
N SER A 1009 -18.25 -21.29 -13.09
CA SER A 1009 -19.51 -21.81 -12.50
C SER A 1009 -20.72 -21.66 -13.45
N GLY A 1010 -20.67 -20.69 -14.38
CA GLY A 1010 -21.69 -20.47 -15.43
C GLY A 1010 -21.57 -21.36 -16.66
N GLN A 1011 -20.43 -21.99 -16.92
CA GLN A 1011 -20.18 -22.73 -18.17
C GLN A 1011 -20.88 -24.08 -18.27
N LYS A 1012 -21.51 -24.60 -17.21
CA LYS A 1012 -22.40 -25.76 -17.33
C LYS A 1012 -23.72 -25.47 -18.03
N LYS A 1013 -24.01 -24.21 -18.43
CA LYS A 1013 -25.34 -23.85 -19.00
C LYS A 1013 -25.36 -22.81 -20.15
N VAL A 1014 -24.25 -22.30 -20.63
CA VAL A 1014 -24.30 -21.32 -21.74
C VAL A 1014 -23.17 -21.59 -22.72
N GLU A 1015 -23.50 -21.98 -23.93
CA GLU A 1015 -22.70 -21.74 -25.12
C GLU A 1015 -22.60 -20.22 -25.26
N VAL A 1016 -21.43 -19.69 -25.00
CA VAL A 1016 -21.17 -18.27 -25.24
C VAL A 1016 -20.62 -18.14 -26.64
N GLU A 1017 -21.43 -17.61 -27.53
CA GLU A 1017 -20.95 -17.01 -28.77
C GLU A 1017 -19.96 -15.89 -28.41
N LEU A 1018 -18.74 -16.00 -28.91
CA LEU A 1018 -17.68 -15.03 -28.82
C LEU A 1018 -17.95 -13.77 -29.65
#